data_7c5470090986542116fcd41f9d2f1627
#
_entry.id   7c5470090986542116fcd41f9d2f1627
#
_cell.length_a   1.000
_cell.length_b   1.000
_cell.length_c   1.000
_cell.angle_alpha   90.00
_cell.angle_beta   90.00
_cell.angle_gamma   90.00
#
_symmetry.space_group_name_H-M   'P 1'
#
loop_
_entity.id
_entity.type
_entity.pdbx_description
1 polymer ?
#
loop_
_entity_poly.entity_id
_entity_poly.type
_entity_poly.pdbx_seq_one_letter_code
_entity_poly.pdbx_strand_id
1 'polypeptide(L)'
;VLRLGIAHAVIAALFLPGPAAAAELIDDGRFEEAHDTFWASDGLTLLRESGRLCVEVQSGGEAWGQLIGVNGLKLEPGRVYRLSLTVATKPARAVPARVQRAADPWTATAEFTVAGSASGTSLPVEFEALEPEEAQLVFPLGGTEGGQVCLDDVSLVATGAPSRAAKRATEGPVIRVNQLGYLTDGPKRATFVAEAKRPIDFQLLDSRNRIVGKGKTQPHGFDPTAGVETQIADFSAFATPGDGYRLVSGDWASDRFSIGDDLYGRLRVDALSWFYPQRSGIAIQGAIAGKAYARPAGHVGIAPNQGDKAVPCLNGAQAETLYGDWSCPYQLDVTGGWYDAGDHGKYVVTGALSAAQLLAAYERGLAFSEGSPVIRDGLSRIPEAGNGVPDILDEARWELEFLLRMMVPDGEPLAGMVHHKIHDTGWTVAPMLPGDDPQPRALHRPSTAATLDVAAVAAQGARVFAEENPTFSARLLAAARKAWVAANSNPPLFAPTSDGLMGGGDYDDDSISDELFWAATELYLTTGNREYLRTLRASPLWTADTLSPAGAFDWRNVAGFARLQLALYGKSLPMADREKLRNSVLSAAQHLLSLQQADPFGIVYRPQDRRYDWGSNQLMLQNIVMLSAAFDLSGDRAFLNGAREGMDYILGRNALGLSYVTGYGTRSPQNQHSRWYARQRDPTLPNPPVGSLAGGPNSTIVDDIARAHLRGCPPQTCYIDDIEAYGSNEIAINWNAPLVYVASFLADAR
;
A
#
# COMPACT_ATOMS: atom_id res chain seq x y z
N VAL A 1 -20.00 49.64 74.66
CA VAL A 1 -20.31 48.21 74.78
C VAL A 1 -20.32 47.65 73.33
N LEU A 2 -19.18 47.12 72.90
CA LEU A 2 -19.02 46.49 71.57
C LEU A 2 -19.43 44.99 71.70
N ARG A 3 -20.30 44.53 70.83
CA ARG A 3 -20.52 43.09 70.65
C ARG A 3 -19.81 42.63 69.37
N LEU A 4 -18.85 41.79 69.52
CA LEU A 4 -18.22 41.01 68.44
C LEU A 4 -19.21 39.92 68.00
N GLY A 5 -19.54 39.88 66.69
CA GLY A 5 -20.25 38.78 66.04
C GLY A 5 -19.21 37.84 65.41
N ILE A 6 -19.20 36.57 65.82
CA ILE A 6 -18.38 35.51 65.23
C ILE A 6 -19.14 34.96 64.02
N ALA A 7 -18.57 35.17 62.83
CA ALA A 7 -19.08 34.55 61.60
C ALA A 7 -18.50 33.14 61.49
N HIS A 8 -19.33 32.09 61.47
CA HIS A 8 -18.95 30.72 61.17
C HIS A 8 -18.85 30.58 59.64
N ALA A 9 -17.64 30.42 59.15
CA ALA A 9 -17.40 30.00 57.76
C ALA A 9 -17.65 28.48 57.63
N VAL A 10 -18.71 28.11 56.93
CA VAL A 10 -18.97 26.72 56.49
C VAL A 10 -18.05 26.44 55.31
N ILE A 11 -17.02 25.66 55.50
CA ILE A 11 -16.19 25.12 54.42
C ILE A 11 -16.97 23.97 53.81
N ALA A 12 -17.59 24.22 52.63
CA ALA A 12 -18.13 23.15 51.79
C ALA A 12 -16.92 22.40 51.15
N ALA A 13 -16.65 21.23 51.67
CA ALA A 13 -15.70 20.30 50.99
C ALA A 13 -16.32 19.85 49.67
N LEU A 14 -15.80 20.35 48.55
CA LEU A 14 -16.07 19.81 47.23
C LEU A 14 -15.42 18.41 47.17
N PHE A 15 -16.25 17.37 47.31
CA PHE A 15 -15.89 16.02 46.95
C PHE A 15 -15.77 16.00 45.41
N LEU A 16 -14.55 16.05 44.89
CA LEU A 16 -14.22 15.61 43.54
C LEU A 16 -14.53 14.11 43.50
N PRO A 17 -15.38 13.63 42.58
CA PRO A 17 -15.54 12.20 42.41
C PRO A 17 -14.16 11.61 42.05
N GLY A 18 -13.74 10.64 42.84
CA GLY A 18 -12.54 9.83 42.51
C GLY A 18 -12.78 9.17 41.15
N PRO A 19 -11.69 8.77 40.44
CA PRO A 19 -11.81 8.08 39.17
C PRO A 19 -12.76 6.89 39.37
N ALA A 20 -13.84 6.84 38.60
CA ALA A 20 -14.74 5.68 38.59
C ALA A 20 -13.88 4.45 38.30
N ALA A 21 -14.01 3.40 39.10
CA ALA A 21 -13.35 2.13 38.83
C ALA A 21 -13.69 1.71 37.40
N ALA A 22 -12.68 1.38 36.60
CA ALA A 22 -12.88 0.94 35.24
C ALA A 22 -13.82 -0.28 35.25
N ALA A 23 -14.89 -0.25 34.46
CA ALA A 23 -15.84 -1.35 34.38
C ALA A 23 -15.14 -2.57 33.76
N GLU A 24 -15.25 -3.72 34.42
CA GLU A 24 -14.83 -5.01 33.89
C GLU A 24 -15.79 -5.41 32.78
N LEU A 25 -15.25 -5.88 31.63
CA LEU A 25 -16.05 -6.32 30.48
C LEU A 25 -16.22 -7.84 30.42
N ILE A 26 -15.48 -8.60 31.23
CA ILE A 26 -15.57 -10.06 31.30
C ILE A 26 -16.05 -10.47 32.69
N ASP A 27 -17.32 -10.81 32.80
CA ASP A 27 -17.98 -11.03 34.10
C ASP A 27 -17.51 -12.26 34.88
N ASP A 28 -16.97 -13.30 34.22
CA ASP A 28 -16.61 -14.58 34.86
C ASP A 28 -15.17 -15.03 34.54
N GLY A 29 -14.25 -14.08 34.49
CA GLY A 29 -12.85 -14.39 34.12
C GLY A 29 -12.02 -15.10 35.20
N ARG A 30 -12.54 -15.24 36.44
CA ARG A 30 -11.92 -16.01 37.54
C ARG A 30 -12.42 -17.43 37.67
N PHE A 31 -13.47 -17.77 36.93
CA PHE A 31 -14.06 -19.11 36.88
C PHE A 31 -14.43 -19.71 38.23
N GLU A 32 -14.67 -18.88 39.25
CA GLU A 32 -15.05 -19.30 40.60
C GLU A 32 -16.56 -19.57 40.72
N GLU A 33 -17.37 -18.97 39.83
CA GLU A 33 -18.81 -19.10 39.80
C GLU A 33 -19.25 -19.87 38.54
N ALA A 34 -20.41 -20.50 38.55
CA ALA A 34 -20.91 -21.30 37.41
C ALA A 34 -21.66 -20.39 36.42
N HIS A 35 -20.98 -19.53 35.72
CA HIS A 35 -21.54 -18.75 34.60
C HIS A 35 -21.01 -19.26 33.25
N ASP A 36 -21.88 -19.40 32.25
CA ASP A 36 -21.53 -19.88 30.91
C ASP A 36 -21.23 -18.69 29.97
N THR A 37 -20.27 -17.84 30.32
CA THR A 37 -19.86 -16.70 29.50
C THR A 37 -18.89 -17.08 28.40
N PHE A 38 -18.10 -18.15 28.61
CA PHE A 38 -17.19 -18.68 27.59
C PHE A 38 -17.83 -19.78 26.78
N TRP A 39 -17.55 -19.79 25.49
CA TRP A 39 -17.99 -20.79 24.53
C TRP A 39 -16.79 -21.60 23.98
N ALA A 40 -17.08 -22.76 23.42
CA ALA A 40 -16.14 -23.60 22.70
C ALA A 40 -16.73 -24.03 21.37
N SER A 41 -15.86 -24.23 20.36
CA SER A 41 -16.26 -24.81 19.08
C SER A 41 -16.65 -26.27 19.21
N ASP A 42 -17.38 -26.80 18.22
CA ASP A 42 -17.80 -28.19 18.19
C ASP A 42 -16.63 -29.18 18.43
N GLY A 43 -16.83 -30.16 19.27
CA GLY A 43 -15.83 -31.17 19.63
C GLY A 43 -14.91 -30.81 20.79
N LEU A 44 -14.99 -29.60 21.33
CA LEU A 44 -14.30 -29.19 22.57
C LEU A 44 -15.30 -29.14 23.74
N THR A 45 -14.84 -29.56 24.92
CA THR A 45 -15.60 -29.47 26.16
C THR A 45 -14.88 -28.62 27.16
N LEU A 46 -15.55 -27.52 27.65
CA LEU A 46 -15.04 -26.70 28.69
C LEU A 46 -15.20 -27.37 30.07
N LEU A 47 -14.13 -27.43 30.82
CA LEU A 47 -14.09 -28.03 32.17
C LEU A 47 -13.64 -26.93 33.16
N ARG A 48 -14.33 -26.88 34.31
CA ARG A 48 -13.91 -26.00 35.41
C ARG A 48 -13.13 -26.84 36.42
N GLU A 49 -11.84 -26.56 36.55
CA GLU A 49 -10.94 -27.31 37.42
C GLU A 49 -10.15 -26.35 38.33
N SER A 50 -10.39 -26.41 39.65
CA SER A 50 -9.66 -25.62 40.64
C SER A 50 -9.65 -24.11 40.37
N GLY A 51 -10.81 -23.53 39.99
CA GLY A 51 -10.94 -22.10 39.66
C GLY A 51 -10.35 -21.71 38.31
N ARG A 52 -10.20 -22.66 37.38
CA ARG A 52 -9.72 -22.43 36.02
C ARG A 52 -10.69 -22.99 34.98
N LEU A 53 -10.72 -22.39 33.82
CA LEU A 53 -11.42 -22.89 32.66
C LEU A 53 -10.44 -23.71 31.80
N CYS A 54 -10.61 -25.01 31.74
CA CYS A 54 -9.72 -25.90 31.03
C CYS A 54 -10.40 -26.55 29.82
N VAL A 55 -9.60 -26.89 28.81
CA VAL A 55 -10.02 -27.62 27.60
C VAL A 55 -8.94 -28.59 27.18
N GLU A 56 -9.33 -29.78 26.72
CA GLU A 56 -8.43 -30.72 26.07
C GLU A 56 -8.42 -30.48 24.57
N VAL A 57 -7.26 -30.14 24.03
CA VAL A 57 -7.02 -29.80 22.62
C VAL A 57 -6.48 -31.04 21.91
N GLN A 58 -7.02 -31.38 20.75
CA GLN A 58 -6.50 -32.46 19.91
C GLN A 58 -5.34 -31.94 19.05
N SER A 59 -4.33 -32.79 18.83
CA SER A 59 -3.18 -32.41 17.99
C SER A 59 -3.58 -32.32 16.51
N GLY A 60 -2.99 -31.33 15.80
CA GLY A 60 -3.18 -31.13 14.36
C GLY A 60 -4.46 -30.36 14.02
N GLY A 61 -4.84 -30.40 12.75
CA GLY A 61 -5.97 -29.63 12.20
C GLY A 61 -5.62 -28.19 11.90
N GLU A 62 -6.61 -27.43 11.43
CA GLU A 62 -6.49 -25.99 11.17
C GLU A 62 -6.53 -25.19 12.48
N ALA A 63 -5.83 -24.07 12.55
CA ALA A 63 -5.79 -23.21 13.73
C ALA A 63 -7.19 -22.84 14.25
N TRP A 64 -8.10 -22.57 13.32
CA TRP A 64 -9.50 -22.20 13.59
C TRP A 64 -10.45 -23.39 13.76
N GLY A 65 -9.95 -24.62 13.68
CA GLY A 65 -10.76 -25.83 13.90
C GLY A 65 -11.09 -26.11 15.37
N GLN A 66 -10.35 -25.52 16.31
CA GLN A 66 -10.55 -25.69 17.75
C GLN A 66 -10.44 -24.33 18.43
N LEU A 67 -11.57 -23.78 18.86
CA LEU A 67 -11.68 -22.42 19.40
C LEU A 67 -12.33 -22.44 20.78
N ILE A 68 -11.87 -21.57 21.66
CA ILE A 68 -12.61 -21.14 22.85
C ILE A 68 -12.66 -19.61 22.87
N GLY A 69 -13.68 -19.01 23.47
CA GLY A 69 -13.79 -17.57 23.50
C GLY A 69 -14.92 -17.02 24.37
N VAL A 70 -14.99 -15.69 24.42
CA VAL A 70 -16.07 -14.92 25.05
C VAL A 70 -16.55 -13.83 24.12
N ASN A 71 -17.86 -13.70 23.96
CA ASN A 71 -18.53 -12.72 23.09
C ASN A 71 -19.11 -11.54 23.91
N GLY A 72 -19.68 -10.57 23.21
CA GLY A 72 -20.44 -9.48 23.83
C GLY A 72 -19.58 -8.36 24.42
N LEU A 73 -18.28 -8.32 24.07
CA LEU A 73 -17.38 -7.27 24.54
C LEU A 73 -17.67 -5.97 23.80
N LYS A 74 -18.25 -4.99 24.50
CA LYS A 74 -18.55 -3.68 23.92
C LYS A 74 -17.37 -2.74 24.10
N LEU A 75 -16.62 -2.54 23.03
CA LEU A 75 -15.47 -1.64 23.01
C LEU A 75 -15.89 -0.26 22.51
N GLU A 76 -15.35 0.79 23.16
CA GLU A 76 -15.55 2.18 22.77
C GLU A 76 -14.38 2.64 21.89
N PRO A 77 -14.61 3.24 20.71
CA PRO A 77 -13.56 3.68 19.83
C PRO A 77 -12.60 4.68 20.49
N GLY A 78 -11.31 4.58 20.20
CA GLY A 78 -10.27 5.46 20.74
C GLY A 78 -9.97 5.24 22.22
N ARG A 79 -10.51 4.20 22.84
CA ARG A 79 -10.27 3.87 24.24
C ARG A 79 -9.22 2.77 24.36
N VAL A 80 -8.27 2.96 25.27
CA VAL A 80 -7.25 1.95 25.56
C VAL A 80 -7.78 0.98 26.61
N TYR A 81 -7.68 -0.30 26.27
CA TYR A 81 -8.06 -1.43 27.14
C TYR A 81 -6.85 -2.19 27.58
N ARG A 82 -6.92 -2.72 28.79
CA ARG A 82 -5.95 -3.71 29.31
C ARG A 82 -6.63 -5.06 29.41
N LEU A 83 -6.12 -6.03 28.66
CA LEU A 83 -6.44 -7.44 28.81
C LEU A 83 -5.36 -8.05 29.70
N SER A 84 -5.76 -8.73 30.76
CA SER A 84 -4.89 -9.59 31.57
C SER A 84 -5.47 -10.98 31.66
N LEU A 85 -4.64 -11.99 31.58
CA LEU A 85 -5.03 -13.38 31.71
C LEU A 85 -3.85 -14.24 32.14
N THR A 86 -4.16 -15.38 32.73
CA THR A 86 -3.19 -16.41 33.09
C THR A 86 -3.48 -17.66 32.25
N VAL A 87 -2.45 -18.20 31.58
CA VAL A 87 -2.53 -19.40 30.75
C VAL A 87 -1.65 -20.50 31.30
N ALA A 88 -2.24 -21.64 31.65
CA ALA A 88 -1.49 -22.85 31.99
C ALA A 88 -1.67 -23.91 30.89
N THR A 89 -0.60 -24.62 30.53
CA THR A 89 -0.62 -25.64 29.48
C THR A 89 0.17 -26.89 29.84
N LYS A 90 -0.31 -28.04 29.37
CA LYS A 90 0.36 -29.33 29.48
C LYS A 90 0.22 -30.07 28.14
N PRO A 91 1.34 -30.26 27.36
CA PRO A 91 2.69 -29.76 27.59
C PRO A 91 2.79 -28.23 27.52
N ALA A 92 3.92 -27.66 27.97
CA ALA A 92 4.18 -26.23 27.87
C ALA A 92 4.22 -25.79 26.39
N ARG A 93 3.39 -24.82 26.00
CA ARG A 93 3.27 -24.33 24.62
C ARG A 93 2.80 -22.88 24.55
N ALA A 94 3.02 -22.26 23.40
CA ALA A 94 2.45 -20.96 23.10
C ALA A 94 0.95 -21.05 22.79
N VAL A 95 0.16 -20.13 23.33
CA VAL A 95 -1.28 -20.03 23.10
C VAL A 95 -1.59 -18.70 22.42
N PRO A 96 -2.03 -18.70 21.15
CA PRO A 96 -2.46 -17.48 20.48
C PRO A 96 -3.80 -17.01 21.03
N ALA A 97 -4.00 -15.69 21.04
CA ALA A 97 -5.24 -15.06 21.45
C ALA A 97 -5.51 -13.81 20.62
N ARG A 98 -6.78 -13.53 20.36
CA ARG A 98 -7.22 -12.38 19.57
C ARG A 98 -8.41 -11.69 20.21
N VAL A 99 -8.38 -10.37 20.22
CA VAL A 99 -9.58 -9.54 20.40
C VAL A 99 -10.00 -9.10 19.00
N GLN A 100 -11.17 -9.54 18.55
CA GLN A 100 -11.63 -9.33 17.18
C GLN A 100 -13.13 -9.02 17.14
N ARG A 101 -13.64 -8.60 15.99
CA ARG A 101 -15.08 -8.47 15.74
C ARG A 101 -15.77 -9.80 16.01
N ALA A 102 -16.99 -9.74 16.54
CA ALA A 102 -17.81 -10.93 16.77
C ALA A 102 -18.58 -11.41 15.51
N ALA A 103 -18.29 -10.82 14.33
CA ALA A 103 -18.93 -11.13 13.05
C ALA A 103 -17.93 -10.96 11.89
N ASP A 104 -18.24 -11.58 10.72
CA ASP A 104 -17.50 -11.40 9.48
C ASP A 104 -17.30 -9.91 9.16
N PRO A 105 -16.04 -9.51 8.80
CA PRO A 105 -14.87 -10.32 8.41
C PRO A 105 -13.93 -10.73 9.56
N TRP A 106 -14.33 -10.80 10.79
CA TRP A 106 -13.56 -11.25 11.97
C TRP A 106 -12.25 -10.50 12.21
N THR A 107 -12.23 -9.23 11.86
CA THR A 107 -11.02 -8.38 11.95
C THR A 107 -10.53 -8.28 13.38
N ALA A 108 -9.22 -8.55 13.58
CA ALA A 108 -8.61 -8.45 14.90
C ALA A 108 -8.26 -6.99 15.25
N THR A 109 -8.69 -6.55 16.43
CA THR A 109 -8.26 -5.30 17.05
C THR A 109 -6.92 -5.49 17.78
N ALA A 110 -6.68 -6.69 18.34
CA ALA A 110 -5.41 -7.05 18.96
C ALA A 110 -5.14 -8.55 18.77
N GLU A 111 -3.88 -8.88 18.48
CA GLU A 111 -3.36 -10.25 18.40
C GLU A 111 -2.14 -10.40 19.30
N PHE A 112 -2.03 -11.49 20.02
CA PHE A 112 -0.92 -11.75 20.89
C PHE A 112 -0.76 -13.25 21.17
N THR A 113 0.38 -13.63 21.70
CA THR A 113 0.68 -15.01 22.06
C THR A 113 1.15 -15.08 23.50
N VAL A 114 0.55 -15.98 24.29
CA VAL A 114 0.94 -16.22 25.67
C VAL A 114 1.79 -17.48 25.73
N ALA A 115 2.97 -17.39 26.32
CA ALA A 115 3.80 -18.57 26.58
C ALA A 115 3.18 -19.35 27.75
N GLY A 116 2.42 -20.39 27.45
CA GLY A 116 1.81 -21.24 28.47
C GLY A 116 2.85 -22.10 29.20
N SER A 117 2.68 -22.26 30.51
CA SER A 117 3.52 -23.11 31.37
C SER A 117 2.65 -23.95 32.31
N ALA A 118 3.21 -25.00 32.91
CA ALA A 118 2.45 -25.83 33.83
C ALA A 118 1.97 -25.09 35.10
N SER A 119 2.66 -24.04 35.50
CA SER A 119 2.31 -23.21 36.69
C SER A 119 1.40 -22.04 36.35
N GLY A 120 1.19 -21.74 35.04
CA GLY A 120 0.52 -20.55 34.54
C GLY A 120 1.50 -19.41 34.25
N THR A 121 1.24 -18.68 33.18
CA THR A 121 1.96 -17.46 32.77
C THR A 121 0.95 -16.35 32.62
N SER A 122 1.15 -15.24 33.33
CA SER A 122 0.29 -14.06 33.24
C SER A 122 0.80 -13.09 32.18
N LEU A 123 -0.10 -12.53 31.38
CA LEU A 123 0.19 -11.53 30.36
C LEU A 123 -0.75 -10.33 30.49
N PRO A 124 -0.24 -9.13 30.80
CA PRO A 124 -0.97 -7.89 30.61
C PRO A 124 -0.68 -7.37 29.20
N VAL A 125 -1.73 -7.14 28.40
CA VAL A 125 -1.65 -6.53 27.07
C VAL A 125 -2.52 -5.28 27.03
N GLU A 126 -1.98 -4.17 26.55
CA GLU A 126 -2.75 -2.97 26.29
C GLU A 126 -2.95 -2.80 24.78
N PHE A 127 -4.22 -2.56 24.38
CA PHE A 127 -4.59 -2.28 23.00
C PHE A 127 -5.63 -1.16 22.96
N GLU A 128 -5.76 -0.53 21.81
CA GLU A 128 -6.75 0.50 21.55
C GLU A 128 -7.89 -0.06 20.69
N ALA A 129 -9.12 0.19 21.09
CA ALA A 129 -10.28 -0.12 20.26
C ALA A 129 -10.44 0.94 19.16
N LEU A 130 -10.49 0.50 17.92
CA LEU A 130 -10.56 1.39 16.76
C LEU A 130 -11.99 1.67 16.31
N GLU A 131 -12.93 0.77 16.57
CA GLU A 131 -14.32 0.88 16.11
C GLU A 131 -15.35 0.54 17.21
N PRO A 132 -16.56 1.12 17.13
CA PRO A 132 -17.65 0.79 18.05
C PRO A 132 -18.29 -0.51 17.58
N GLU A 133 -17.76 -1.64 17.98
CA GLU A 133 -18.29 -2.94 17.59
C GLU A 133 -18.40 -3.88 18.78
N GLU A 134 -19.32 -4.83 18.63
CA GLU A 134 -19.35 -5.98 19.50
C GLU A 134 -18.14 -6.85 19.16
N ALA A 135 -17.22 -7.00 20.12
CA ALA A 135 -16.00 -7.77 19.98
C ALA A 135 -16.13 -9.10 20.73
N GLN A 136 -15.20 -10.00 20.40
CA GLN A 136 -14.97 -11.24 21.10
C GLN A 136 -13.49 -11.39 21.42
N LEU A 137 -13.16 -12.04 22.55
CA LEU A 137 -11.83 -12.58 22.83
C LEU A 137 -11.85 -14.06 22.45
N VAL A 138 -10.94 -14.47 21.56
CA VAL A 138 -10.90 -15.83 21.02
C VAL A 138 -9.50 -16.41 21.12
N PHE A 139 -9.39 -17.70 21.39
CA PHE A 139 -8.15 -18.47 21.45
C PHE A 139 -8.22 -19.56 20.37
N PRO A 140 -7.52 -19.41 19.23
CA PRO A 140 -7.38 -20.45 18.22
C PRO A 140 -6.36 -21.48 18.68
N LEU A 141 -6.82 -22.66 19.02
CA LEU A 141 -6.05 -23.74 19.66
C LEU A 141 -5.69 -24.88 18.71
N GLY A 142 -6.33 -24.97 17.53
CA GLY A 142 -6.04 -25.97 16.51
C GLY A 142 -4.68 -25.77 15.85
N GLY A 143 -4.23 -26.76 15.07
CA GLY A 143 -2.93 -26.70 14.38
C GLY A 143 -1.70 -26.81 15.29
N THR A 144 -1.89 -27.08 16.59
CA THR A 144 -0.82 -27.18 17.59
C THR A 144 -0.65 -28.62 18.11
N GLU A 145 0.35 -28.82 18.99
CA GLU A 145 0.43 -30.06 19.78
C GLU A 145 -0.80 -30.19 20.68
N GLY A 146 -1.37 -31.37 20.78
CA GLY A 146 -2.50 -31.67 21.66
C GLY A 146 -2.15 -31.50 23.13
N GLY A 147 -3.16 -31.51 24.00
CA GLY A 147 -3.01 -31.45 25.43
C GLY A 147 -3.89 -30.37 26.10
N GLN A 148 -3.73 -30.20 27.39
CA GLN A 148 -4.60 -29.34 28.18
C GLN A 148 -4.19 -27.85 28.08
N VAL A 149 -5.17 -26.98 27.91
CA VAL A 149 -5.06 -25.53 28.05
C VAL A 149 -6.04 -25.05 29.11
N CYS A 150 -5.57 -24.30 30.08
CA CYS A 150 -6.40 -23.70 31.14
C CYS A 150 -6.21 -22.20 31.18
N LEU A 151 -7.31 -21.46 31.27
CA LEU A 151 -7.38 -20.02 31.45
C LEU A 151 -7.75 -19.68 32.88
N ASP A 152 -7.21 -18.56 33.39
CA ASP A 152 -7.51 -18.02 34.70
C ASP A 152 -7.32 -16.49 34.70
N ASP A 153 -7.94 -15.79 35.66
CA ASP A 153 -7.81 -14.34 35.85
C ASP A 153 -7.99 -13.52 34.54
N VAL A 154 -8.93 -13.94 33.67
CA VAL A 154 -9.20 -13.23 32.41
C VAL A 154 -9.98 -11.95 32.72
N SER A 155 -9.38 -10.80 32.45
CA SER A 155 -9.95 -9.48 32.76
C SER A 155 -9.71 -8.52 31.59
N LEU A 156 -10.73 -7.78 31.20
CA LEU A 156 -10.67 -6.75 30.17
C LEU A 156 -11.26 -5.45 30.71
N VAL A 157 -10.40 -4.47 30.98
CA VAL A 157 -10.78 -3.18 31.56
C VAL A 157 -10.28 -2.00 30.74
N ALA A 158 -11.06 -0.91 30.68
CA ALA A 158 -10.59 0.34 30.12
C ALA A 158 -9.57 1.00 31.07
N THR A 159 -8.40 1.38 30.56
CA THR A 159 -7.30 1.89 31.39
C THR A 159 -7.40 3.37 31.73
N GLY A 160 -8.18 4.16 31.00
CA GLY A 160 -8.17 5.63 31.08
C GLY A 160 -6.87 6.27 30.58
N ALA A 161 -5.91 5.45 30.05
CA ALA A 161 -4.74 5.98 29.39
C ALA A 161 -5.14 6.69 28.08
N PRO A 162 -4.46 7.80 27.69
CA PRO A 162 -4.70 8.39 26.39
C PRO A 162 -4.34 7.39 25.30
N SER A 163 -5.11 7.39 24.23
CA SER A 163 -4.86 6.62 23.02
C SER A 163 -3.41 6.78 22.56
N ARG A 164 -2.74 5.67 22.24
CA ARG A 164 -1.38 5.71 21.62
C ARG A 164 -1.44 6.38 20.25
N ALA A 165 -2.56 6.20 19.56
CA ALA A 165 -2.85 6.84 18.29
C ALA A 165 -3.00 8.34 18.42
N ALA A 166 -3.77 8.80 19.41
CA ALA A 166 -3.90 10.22 19.73
C ALA A 166 -2.52 10.84 19.97
N LYS A 167 -1.60 10.12 20.60
CA LYS A 167 -0.22 10.59 20.82
C LYS A 167 0.53 10.73 19.48
N ARG A 168 0.48 9.76 18.57
CA ARG A 168 1.20 9.82 17.27
C ARG A 168 0.58 10.84 16.32
N ALA A 169 -0.73 10.85 16.18
CA ALA A 169 -1.43 11.84 15.36
C ALA A 169 -1.28 13.26 15.92
N THR A 170 -1.00 13.44 17.21
CA THR A 170 -0.71 14.75 17.83
C THR A 170 0.76 15.16 17.75
N GLU A 171 1.68 14.27 17.36
CA GLU A 171 3.10 14.62 17.15
C GLU A 171 3.35 15.53 15.94
N GLY A 172 2.40 15.57 14.98
CA GLY A 172 2.45 16.47 13.82
C GLY A 172 1.74 17.81 14.07
N PRO A 173 1.74 18.75 13.08
CA PRO A 173 0.97 19.98 13.20
C PRO A 173 -0.53 19.68 13.35
N VAL A 174 -1.22 20.46 14.18
CA VAL A 174 -2.69 20.31 14.34
C VAL A 174 -3.42 20.54 13.01
N ILE A 175 -2.89 21.43 12.15
CA ILE A 175 -3.49 21.77 10.86
C ILE A 175 -2.75 21.01 9.74
N ARG A 176 -3.41 20.00 9.15
CA ARG A 176 -2.90 19.16 8.07
C ARG A 176 -3.24 19.79 6.72
N VAL A 177 -2.24 19.97 5.88
CA VAL A 177 -2.35 20.57 4.54
C VAL A 177 -1.58 19.76 3.51
N ASN A 178 -1.93 19.91 2.24
CA ASN A 178 -1.03 19.54 1.17
C ASN A 178 0.19 20.45 1.23
N GLN A 179 1.35 19.90 1.54
CA GLN A 179 2.59 20.64 1.76
C GLN A 179 3.26 21.11 0.45
N LEU A 180 2.87 20.53 -0.70
CA LEU A 180 3.23 21.08 -2.01
C LEU A 180 2.38 22.30 -2.30
N GLY A 181 1.07 22.19 -2.14
CA GLY A 181 0.14 23.29 -2.35
C GLY A 181 -1.14 22.91 -3.07
N TYR A 182 -1.87 23.92 -3.50
CA TYR A 182 -3.20 23.81 -4.09
C TYR A 182 -3.27 24.53 -5.44
N LEU A 183 -3.95 23.92 -6.43
CA LEU A 183 -4.21 24.58 -7.70
C LEU A 183 -5.19 25.74 -7.53
N THR A 184 -5.02 26.81 -8.33
CA THR A 184 -5.83 28.03 -8.19
C THR A 184 -7.32 27.78 -8.39
N ASP A 185 -7.68 26.87 -9.31
CA ASP A 185 -9.05 26.54 -9.73
C ASP A 185 -9.65 25.29 -9.06
N GLY A 186 -8.90 24.68 -8.09
CA GLY A 186 -9.28 23.47 -7.42
C GLY A 186 -9.80 23.66 -5.98
N PRO A 187 -10.33 22.59 -5.36
CA PRO A 187 -10.63 22.58 -3.95
C PRO A 187 -9.36 22.83 -3.13
N LYS A 188 -9.50 23.56 -2.01
CA LYS A 188 -8.43 23.83 -1.06
C LYS A 188 -8.96 23.56 0.33
N ARG A 189 -8.62 22.38 0.86
CA ARG A 189 -9.09 21.94 2.17
C ARG A 189 -7.93 21.57 3.06
N ALA A 190 -8.10 21.83 4.35
CA ALA A 190 -7.19 21.40 5.40
C ALA A 190 -7.96 20.65 6.48
N THR A 191 -7.29 19.73 7.16
CA THR A 191 -7.88 18.97 8.27
C THR A 191 -7.25 19.41 9.56
N PHE A 192 -8.07 19.82 10.53
CA PHE A 192 -7.69 20.16 11.89
C PHE A 192 -7.86 18.91 12.76
N VAL A 193 -6.79 18.45 13.37
CA VAL A 193 -6.80 17.39 14.36
C VAL A 193 -7.03 18.04 15.73
N ALA A 194 -8.29 18.17 16.13
CA ALA A 194 -8.67 18.91 17.33
C ALA A 194 -10.00 18.42 17.93
N GLU A 195 -10.01 18.23 19.25
CA GLU A 195 -11.19 17.84 20.04
C GLU A 195 -12.17 19.01 20.25
N ALA A 196 -12.66 19.64 19.20
CA ALA A 196 -13.57 20.76 19.33
C ALA A 196 -14.93 20.43 18.70
N LYS A 197 -15.99 20.50 19.52
CA LYS A 197 -17.38 20.29 19.07
C LYS A 197 -17.97 21.51 18.34
N ARG A 198 -17.28 22.65 18.31
CA ARG A 198 -17.71 23.90 17.67
C ARG A 198 -16.72 24.31 16.58
N PRO A 199 -17.20 25.02 15.53
CA PRO A 199 -16.33 25.56 14.50
C PRO A 199 -15.18 26.39 15.10
N ILE A 200 -13.98 26.19 14.60
CA ILE A 200 -12.75 26.89 14.97
C ILE A 200 -12.49 27.99 13.95
N ASP A 201 -12.19 29.22 14.42
CA ASP A 201 -11.77 30.31 13.53
C ASP A 201 -10.36 30.09 13.01
N PHE A 202 -10.14 30.25 11.70
CA PHE A 202 -8.81 30.21 11.10
C PHE A 202 -8.53 31.43 10.22
N GLN A 203 -7.26 31.69 9.99
CA GLN A 203 -6.75 32.73 9.10
C GLN A 203 -5.78 32.11 8.09
N LEU A 204 -5.85 32.57 6.85
CA LEU A 204 -4.85 32.32 5.82
C LEU A 204 -3.87 33.48 5.81
N LEU A 205 -2.59 33.18 6.02
CA LEU A 205 -1.50 34.16 5.97
C LEU A 205 -0.68 33.96 4.71
N ASP A 206 -0.21 35.06 4.12
CA ASP A 206 0.79 35.06 3.04
C ASP A 206 2.22 34.85 3.58
N SER A 207 3.21 34.84 2.68
CA SER A 207 4.64 34.69 3.02
C SER A 207 5.18 35.79 3.95
N ARG A 208 4.51 36.95 3.99
CA ARG A 208 4.83 38.08 4.86
C ARG A 208 4.02 38.12 6.15
N ASN A 209 3.31 37.03 6.45
CA ASN A 209 2.41 36.92 7.60
C ASN A 209 1.22 37.89 7.62
N ARG A 210 0.82 38.43 6.47
CA ARG A 210 -0.37 39.27 6.36
C ARG A 210 -1.60 38.37 6.21
N ILE A 211 -2.68 38.69 6.89
CA ILE A 211 -3.96 37.97 6.77
C ILE A 211 -4.53 38.30 5.38
N VAL A 212 -4.71 37.26 4.57
CA VAL A 212 -5.29 37.34 3.21
C VAL A 212 -6.61 36.60 3.10
N GLY A 213 -6.97 35.77 4.10
CA GLY A 213 -8.24 35.06 4.19
C GLY A 213 -8.61 34.74 5.63
N LYS A 214 -9.90 34.52 5.87
CA LYS A 214 -10.45 34.07 7.18
C LYS A 214 -11.58 33.11 6.92
N GLY A 215 -11.78 32.17 7.84
CA GLY A 215 -12.88 31.23 7.77
C GLY A 215 -13.13 30.54 9.10
N LYS A 216 -14.08 29.62 9.08
CA LYS A 216 -14.41 28.72 10.20
C LYS A 216 -14.37 27.30 9.70
N THR A 217 -13.86 26.41 10.53
CA THR A 217 -13.89 24.98 10.26
C THR A 217 -15.32 24.43 10.38
N GLN A 218 -15.53 23.26 9.80
CA GLN A 218 -16.74 22.46 10.01
C GLN A 218 -16.35 21.23 10.84
N PRO A 219 -16.95 20.98 12.02
CA PRO A 219 -16.73 19.77 12.78
C PRO A 219 -17.08 18.54 11.92
N HIS A 220 -16.17 17.57 11.86
CA HIS A 220 -16.40 16.32 11.16
C HIS A 220 -16.68 15.19 12.18
N GLY A 221 -15.95 15.16 13.29
CA GLY A 221 -16.05 14.17 14.34
C GLY A 221 -14.84 13.24 14.42
N PHE A 222 -14.99 12.15 15.14
CA PHE A 222 -13.96 11.16 15.34
C PHE A 222 -13.76 10.32 14.07
N ASP A 223 -12.50 10.22 13.64
CA ASP A 223 -12.08 9.31 12.56
C ASP A 223 -11.39 8.07 13.18
N PRO A 224 -12.03 6.89 13.11
CA PRO A 224 -11.49 5.68 13.69
C PRO A 224 -10.23 5.18 12.98
N THR A 225 -10.04 5.50 11.69
CA THR A 225 -8.86 5.07 10.94
C THR A 225 -7.62 5.90 11.23
N ALA A 226 -7.81 7.13 11.72
CA ALA A 226 -6.74 8.02 12.21
C ALA A 226 -6.69 8.07 13.75
N GLY A 227 -7.76 7.66 14.45
CA GLY A 227 -7.86 7.66 15.92
C GLY A 227 -7.97 9.05 16.54
N VAL A 228 -8.52 10.04 15.82
CA VAL A 228 -8.55 11.44 16.25
C VAL A 228 -9.88 12.14 15.91
N GLU A 229 -10.23 13.14 16.71
CA GLU A 229 -11.31 14.09 16.37
C GLU A 229 -10.81 15.08 15.31
N THR A 230 -11.68 15.40 14.35
CA THR A 230 -11.31 16.19 13.19
C THR A 230 -12.32 17.30 12.86
N GLN A 231 -11.81 18.36 12.20
CA GLN A 231 -12.61 19.40 11.59
C GLN A 231 -12.00 19.78 10.22
N ILE A 232 -12.82 20.22 9.29
CA ILE A 232 -12.40 20.58 7.93
C ILE A 232 -12.44 22.11 7.76
N ALA A 233 -11.34 22.69 7.34
CA ALA A 233 -11.26 24.07 6.88
C ALA A 233 -11.33 24.09 5.34
N ASP A 234 -12.31 24.77 4.77
CA ASP A 234 -12.43 25.02 3.34
C ASP A 234 -12.08 26.47 3.04
N PHE A 235 -11.03 26.66 2.23
CA PHE A 235 -10.58 27.98 1.76
C PHE A 235 -10.48 28.03 0.22
N SER A 236 -11.27 27.19 -0.47
CA SER A 236 -11.31 27.04 -1.93
C SER A 236 -11.57 28.36 -2.65
N ALA A 237 -12.32 29.27 -2.03
CA ALA A 237 -12.61 30.59 -2.57
C ALA A 237 -11.36 31.48 -2.73
N PHE A 238 -10.26 31.16 -2.05
CA PHE A 238 -9.00 31.90 -2.19
C PHE A 238 -8.17 31.33 -3.34
N ALA A 239 -8.01 32.10 -4.42
CA ALA A 239 -7.35 31.64 -5.66
C ALA A 239 -6.13 32.46 -6.04
N THR A 240 -5.64 33.38 -5.18
CA THR A 240 -4.48 34.22 -5.50
C THR A 240 -3.21 33.37 -5.52
N PRO A 241 -2.47 33.34 -6.65
CA PRO A 241 -1.21 32.62 -6.72
C PRO A 241 -0.15 33.22 -5.80
N GLY A 242 0.72 32.36 -5.24
CA GLY A 242 1.84 32.77 -4.40
C GLY A 242 2.39 31.60 -3.61
N ASP A 243 3.56 31.83 -3.02
CA ASP A 243 4.29 30.85 -2.23
C ASP A 243 4.28 31.19 -0.74
N GLY A 244 4.46 30.15 0.08
CA GLY A 244 4.66 30.29 1.51
C GLY A 244 3.40 30.68 2.29
N TYR A 245 2.22 30.39 1.76
CA TYR A 245 0.97 30.47 2.51
C TYR A 245 0.97 29.51 3.70
N ARG A 246 0.22 29.86 4.74
CA ARG A 246 -0.07 28.95 5.86
C ARG A 246 -1.41 29.28 6.49
N LEU A 247 -2.05 28.26 7.04
CA LEU A 247 -3.23 28.43 7.90
C LEU A 247 -2.79 28.57 9.35
N VAL A 248 -3.46 29.44 10.11
CA VAL A 248 -3.22 29.63 11.54
C VAL A 248 -4.55 29.72 12.31
N SER A 249 -4.53 29.24 13.56
CA SER A 249 -5.64 29.36 14.50
C SER A 249 -5.09 29.37 15.93
N GLY A 250 -5.20 30.51 16.62
CA GLY A 250 -4.52 30.70 17.91
C GLY A 250 -3.02 30.44 17.77
N ASP A 251 -2.50 29.51 18.57
CA ASP A 251 -1.09 29.10 18.55
C ASP A 251 -0.78 28.02 17.49
N TRP A 252 -1.79 27.50 16.80
CA TRP A 252 -1.61 26.47 15.79
C TRP A 252 -1.26 27.07 14.43
N ALA A 253 -0.31 26.44 13.73
CA ALA A 253 0.03 26.80 12.37
C ALA A 253 0.22 25.52 11.52
N SER A 254 -0.22 25.58 10.27
CA SER A 254 0.10 24.54 9.28
C SER A 254 1.55 24.65 8.82
N ASP A 255 2.04 23.61 8.14
CA ASP A 255 3.17 23.73 7.25
C ASP A 255 2.88 24.80 6.17
N ARG A 256 3.94 25.31 5.53
CA ARG A 256 3.79 26.24 4.42
C ARG A 256 3.46 25.49 3.14
N PHE A 257 2.67 26.13 2.28
CA PHE A 257 2.27 25.60 0.97
C PHE A 257 2.20 26.71 -0.08
N SER A 258 2.13 26.32 -1.35
CA SER A 258 1.94 27.25 -2.47
C SER A 258 0.50 27.19 -2.99
N ILE A 259 0.08 28.25 -3.68
CA ILE A 259 -1.13 28.24 -4.51
C ILE A 259 -0.67 28.66 -5.90
N GLY A 260 -0.93 27.83 -6.92
CA GLY A 260 -0.44 28.10 -8.27
C GLY A 260 -0.98 27.11 -9.30
N ASP A 261 -0.73 27.37 -10.58
CA ASP A 261 -1.25 26.54 -11.67
C ASP A 261 -0.27 25.43 -12.12
N ASP A 262 1.02 25.53 -11.77
CA ASP A 262 2.06 24.58 -12.16
C ASP A 262 2.76 23.97 -10.92
N LEU A 263 2.01 23.27 -10.11
CA LEU A 263 2.56 22.63 -8.89
C LEU A 263 3.09 21.22 -9.16
N TYR A 264 2.45 20.47 -10.06
CA TYR A 264 2.75 19.06 -10.29
C TYR A 264 3.79 18.82 -11.41
N GLY A 265 4.16 19.85 -12.18
CA GLY A 265 5.11 19.73 -13.29
C GLY A 265 6.47 19.20 -12.85
N ARG A 266 7.01 19.72 -11.73
CA ARG A 266 8.26 19.23 -11.15
C ARG A 266 8.12 17.82 -10.58
N LEU A 267 7.01 17.50 -9.90
CA LEU A 267 6.78 16.18 -9.34
C LEU A 267 6.76 15.11 -10.44
N ARG A 268 6.11 15.37 -11.59
CA ARG A 268 6.13 14.50 -12.76
C ARG A 268 7.55 14.16 -13.20
N VAL A 269 8.43 15.20 -13.32
CA VAL A 269 9.83 15.02 -13.73
C VAL A 269 10.61 14.20 -12.72
N ASP A 270 10.47 14.52 -11.43
CA ASP A 270 11.22 13.84 -10.36
C ASP A 270 10.75 12.40 -10.19
N ALA A 271 9.44 12.13 -10.25
CA ALA A 271 8.89 10.77 -10.16
C ALA A 271 9.30 9.88 -11.36
N LEU A 272 9.34 10.43 -12.59
CA LEU A 272 9.83 9.69 -13.75
C LEU A 272 11.35 9.46 -13.67
N SER A 273 12.12 10.49 -13.31
CA SER A 273 13.58 10.40 -13.17
C SER A 273 14.04 9.44 -12.07
N TRP A 274 13.15 9.08 -11.15
CA TRP A 274 13.41 8.12 -10.08
C TRP A 274 13.70 6.70 -10.62
N PHE A 275 13.18 6.32 -11.79
CA PHE A 275 13.39 5.00 -12.39
C PHE A 275 14.83 4.78 -12.85
N TYR A 276 15.51 5.81 -13.34
CA TYR A 276 16.90 5.67 -13.81
C TYR A 276 17.85 5.11 -12.73
N PRO A 277 17.89 5.60 -11.48
CA PRO A 277 18.70 4.99 -10.42
C PRO A 277 18.32 3.54 -10.06
N GLN A 278 17.12 3.08 -10.41
CA GLN A 278 16.69 1.68 -10.21
C GLN A 278 17.17 0.73 -11.33
N ARG A 279 17.71 1.24 -12.43
CA ARG A 279 18.16 0.41 -13.54
C ARG A 279 19.27 -0.55 -13.11
N SER A 280 19.10 -1.85 -13.42
CA SER A 280 20.08 -2.92 -13.25
C SER A 280 21.00 -3.00 -14.46
N GLY A 281 22.22 -3.51 -14.30
CA GLY A 281 23.13 -3.83 -15.42
C GLY A 281 23.89 -2.64 -16.00
N ILE A 282 23.71 -1.43 -15.50
CA ILE A 282 24.45 -0.23 -15.91
C ILE A 282 24.98 0.58 -14.72
N ALA A 283 26.02 1.37 -14.98
CA ALA A 283 26.46 2.38 -14.02
C ALA A 283 25.49 3.55 -13.98
N ILE A 284 25.14 4.00 -12.77
CA ILE A 284 24.35 5.22 -12.60
C ILE A 284 25.28 6.42 -12.60
N GLN A 285 25.09 7.30 -13.57
CA GLN A 285 25.96 8.45 -13.80
C GLN A 285 25.59 9.64 -12.89
N GLY A 286 26.53 10.05 -12.07
CA GLY A 286 26.32 11.17 -11.15
C GLY A 286 26.07 12.52 -11.83
N ALA A 287 26.46 12.68 -13.10
CA ALA A 287 26.13 13.86 -13.90
C ALA A 287 24.63 13.94 -14.24
N ILE A 288 23.94 12.80 -14.27
CA ILE A 288 22.50 12.67 -14.62
C ILE A 288 21.65 12.58 -13.34
N ALA A 289 21.91 11.56 -12.53
CA ALA A 289 21.12 11.29 -11.32
C ALA A 289 21.47 12.19 -10.13
N GLY A 290 22.60 12.87 -10.17
CA GLY A 290 23.23 13.57 -9.03
C GLY A 290 24.39 12.77 -8.45
N LYS A 291 25.43 13.46 -7.98
CA LYS A 291 26.69 12.84 -7.52
C LYS A 291 26.47 11.80 -6.40
N ALA A 292 25.52 12.03 -5.52
CA ALA A 292 25.24 11.13 -4.40
C ALA A 292 24.67 9.77 -4.86
N TYR A 293 24.06 9.71 -6.02
CA TYR A 293 23.43 8.49 -6.57
C TYR A 293 24.34 7.74 -7.56
N ALA A 294 25.53 8.25 -7.81
CA ALA A 294 26.51 7.59 -8.68
C ALA A 294 26.89 6.23 -8.09
N ARG A 295 26.78 5.19 -8.88
CA ARG A 295 27.21 3.84 -8.50
C ARG A 295 27.74 3.06 -9.71
N PRO A 296 28.64 2.08 -9.52
CA PRO A 296 29.04 1.17 -10.58
C PRO A 296 27.84 0.32 -11.05
N ALA A 297 27.98 -0.33 -12.20
CA ALA A 297 27.00 -1.27 -12.69
C ALA A 297 26.85 -2.44 -11.72
N GLY A 298 25.63 -2.74 -11.33
CA GLY A 298 25.30 -3.91 -10.53
C GLY A 298 24.94 -5.12 -11.41
N HIS A 299 25.18 -6.33 -10.92
CA HIS A 299 24.83 -7.59 -11.55
C HIS A 299 25.39 -7.77 -12.98
N VAL A 300 26.67 -7.39 -13.16
CA VAL A 300 27.39 -7.52 -14.44
C VAL A 300 28.49 -8.61 -14.42
N GLY A 301 28.57 -9.39 -13.35
CA GLY A 301 29.57 -10.48 -13.24
C GLY A 301 30.95 -10.01 -12.89
N ILE A 302 31.12 -8.88 -12.23
CA ILE A 302 32.38 -8.42 -11.63
C ILE A 302 32.40 -8.84 -10.17
N ALA A 303 33.33 -9.68 -9.76
CA ALA A 303 33.42 -10.20 -8.40
C ALA A 303 33.34 -9.07 -7.34
N PRO A 304 32.63 -9.27 -6.22
CA PRO A 304 31.97 -10.51 -5.77
C PRO A 304 30.66 -10.85 -6.49
N ASN A 305 30.11 -9.97 -7.28
CA ASN A 305 28.83 -10.08 -7.96
C ASN A 305 28.87 -11.11 -9.10
N GLN A 306 27.88 -12.02 -9.15
CA GLN A 306 27.82 -13.08 -10.15
C GLN A 306 27.17 -12.65 -11.48
N GLY A 307 26.36 -11.61 -11.46
CA GLY A 307 25.76 -11.02 -12.65
C GLY A 307 24.56 -11.76 -13.24
N ASP A 308 23.88 -11.05 -14.16
CA ASP A 308 22.63 -11.48 -14.78
C ASP A 308 22.82 -11.97 -16.25
N LYS A 309 24.04 -12.19 -16.73
CA LYS A 309 24.30 -12.62 -18.12
C LYS A 309 24.08 -14.09 -18.39
N ALA A 310 24.18 -14.94 -17.37
CA ALA A 310 24.07 -16.39 -17.51
C ALA A 310 23.45 -16.95 -16.22
N VAL A 311 22.19 -16.59 -15.97
CA VAL A 311 21.51 -16.95 -14.73
C VAL A 311 20.88 -18.35 -14.87
N PRO A 312 21.24 -19.29 -13.99
CA PRO A 312 20.64 -20.61 -13.98
C PRO A 312 19.24 -20.56 -13.35
N CYS A 313 18.46 -21.59 -13.63
CA CYS A 313 17.23 -21.83 -12.86
C CYS A 313 17.56 -22.23 -11.42
N LEU A 314 16.66 -21.87 -10.51
CA LEU A 314 16.69 -22.37 -9.15
C LEU A 314 16.75 -23.89 -9.17
N ASN A 315 17.59 -24.50 -8.33
CA ASN A 315 17.83 -25.93 -8.31
C ASN A 315 18.00 -26.50 -6.90
N GLY A 316 18.20 -27.81 -6.81
CA GLY A 316 18.40 -28.52 -5.54
C GLY A 316 17.14 -28.60 -4.69
N ALA A 317 17.33 -28.84 -3.39
CA ALA A 317 16.24 -29.04 -2.44
C ALA A 317 15.25 -27.88 -2.35
N GLN A 318 15.71 -26.65 -2.59
CA GLN A 318 14.87 -25.47 -2.60
C GLN A 318 13.87 -25.49 -3.78
N ALA A 319 14.36 -25.79 -4.98
CA ALA A 319 13.49 -25.92 -6.16
C ALA A 319 12.52 -27.09 -6.02
N GLU A 320 13.00 -28.22 -5.49
CA GLU A 320 12.18 -29.43 -5.26
C GLU A 320 11.03 -29.13 -4.28
N THR A 321 11.30 -28.38 -3.20
CA THR A 321 10.27 -27.98 -2.23
C THR A 321 9.21 -27.06 -2.84
N LEU A 322 9.63 -26.09 -3.67
CA LEU A 322 8.74 -25.08 -4.22
C LEU A 322 7.99 -25.54 -5.47
N TYR A 323 8.63 -26.32 -6.32
CA TYR A 323 8.17 -26.61 -7.68
C TYR A 323 8.12 -28.11 -8.04
N GLY A 324 8.42 -29.01 -7.08
CA GLY A 324 8.51 -30.45 -7.35
C GLY A 324 9.63 -30.77 -8.34
N ASP A 325 9.35 -31.61 -9.34
CA ASP A 325 10.35 -32.07 -10.33
C ASP A 325 10.73 -31.00 -11.38
N TRP A 326 10.27 -29.74 -11.23
CA TRP A 326 10.60 -28.71 -12.20
C TRP A 326 12.08 -28.35 -12.16
N SER A 327 12.69 -28.30 -13.35
CA SER A 327 14.05 -27.78 -13.57
C SER A 327 14.18 -27.22 -14.98
N CYS A 328 15.22 -26.47 -15.25
CA CYS A 328 15.58 -26.07 -16.61
C CYS A 328 17.05 -26.38 -16.93
N PRO A 329 17.35 -26.80 -18.17
CA PRO A 329 18.71 -27.16 -18.57
C PRO A 329 19.52 -25.96 -19.15
N TYR A 330 18.94 -24.75 -19.15
CA TYR A 330 19.49 -23.55 -19.75
C TYR A 330 19.86 -22.49 -18.73
N GLN A 331 20.55 -21.47 -19.18
CA GLN A 331 20.80 -20.21 -18.50
C GLN A 331 20.30 -19.07 -19.38
N LEU A 332 19.85 -17.96 -18.79
CA LEU A 332 19.40 -16.80 -19.55
C LEU A 332 20.29 -15.57 -19.28
N ASP A 333 20.47 -14.76 -20.31
CA ASP A 333 20.90 -13.37 -20.18
C ASP A 333 19.68 -12.51 -19.88
N VAL A 334 19.53 -12.16 -18.62
CA VAL A 334 18.43 -11.32 -18.10
C VAL A 334 18.95 -9.98 -17.56
N THR A 335 20.02 -9.47 -18.20
CA THR A 335 20.55 -8.13 -17.91
C THR A 335 19.54 -7.03 -18.22
N GLY A 336 19.64 -5.89 -17.54
CA GLY A 336 18.70 -4.78 -17.67
C GLY A 336 17.49 -4.92 -16.75
N GLY A 337 16.46 -4.14 -17.01
CA GLY A 337 15.30 -3.99 -16.15
C GLY A 337 15.58 -3.14 -14.90
N TRP A 338 14.57 -2.97 -14.06
CA TRP A 338 14.68 -2.24 -12.79
C TRP A 338 14.82 -3.22 -11.62
N TYR A 339 15.60 -2.86 -10.61
CA TYR A 339 15.41 -3.42 -9.28
C TYR A 339 14.03 -2.98 -8.78
N ASP A 340 13.26 -3.93 -8.27
CA ASP A 340 11.84 -3.73 -7.98
C ASP A 340 11.60 -2.76 -6.81
N ALA A 341 12.22 -3.08 -5.67
CA ALA A 341 11.95 -2.41 -4.42
C ALA A 341 13.25 -2.07 -3.66
N GLY A 342 13.30 -2.31 -2.36
CA GLY A 342 14.49 -2.12 -1.55
C GLY A 342 15.53 -3.22 -1.69
N ASP A 343 15.24 -4.31 -2.34
CA ASP A 343 16.11 -5.45 -2.63
C ASP A 343 16.70 -5.41 -4.05
N HIS A 344 17.46 -6.45 -4.43
CA HIS A 344 18.04 -6.57 -5.78
C HIS A 344 17.23 -7.47 -6.71
N GLY A 345 16.01 -7.88 -6.29
CA GLY A 345 15.11 -8.67 -7.12
C GLY A 345 14.56 -7.91 -8.32
N LYS A 346 14.22 -8.65 -9.38
CA LYS A 346 13.49 -8.16 -10.55
C LYS A 346 12.34 -9.11 -10.82
N TYR A 347 11.12 -8.58 -10.75
CA TYR A 347 9.89 -9.35 -10.77
C TYR A 347 9.06 -8.97 -11.99
N VAL A 348 8.58 -9.98 -12.71
CA VAL A 348 7.91 -9.73 -14.00
C VAL A 348 6.54 -9.08 -13.80
N VAL A 349 5.77 -9.48 -12.79
CA VAL A 349 4.42 -8.97 -12.59
C VAL A 349 4.40 -7.48 -12.22
N THR A 350 5.27 -7.05 -11.30
CA THR A 350 5.40 -5.63 -10.94
C THR A 350 6.08 -4.80 -12.02
N GLY A 351 7.09 -5.37 -12.69
CA GLY A 351 7.77 -4.73 -13.83
C GLY A 351 6.83 -4.49 -15.00
N ALA A 352 6.02 -5.50 -15.35
CA ALA A 352 5.03 -5.39 -16.42
C ALA A 352 3.97 -4.32 -16.12
N LEU A 353 3.40 -4.33 -14.91
CA LEU A 353 2.40 -3.32 -14.50
C LEU A 353 3.03 -1.91 -14.48
N SER A 354 4.27 -1.77 -13.97
CA SER A 354 4.96 -0.47 -13.93
C SER A 354 5.20 0.08 -15.33
N ALA A 355 5.74 -0.74 -16.22
CA ALA A 355 5.95 -0.35 -17.63
C ALA A 355 4.61 0.01 -18.31
N ALA A 356 3.55 -0.78 -18.07
CA ALA A 356 2.23 -0.52 -18.61
C ALA A 356 1.64 0.81 -18.15
N GLN A 357 1.86 1.20 -16.89
CA GLN A 357 1.41 2.49 -16.37
C GLN A 357 2.20 3.68 -16.93
N LEU A 358 3.51 3.54 -17.18
CA LEU A 358 4.28 4.55 -17.90
C LEU A 358 3.77 4.71 -19.34
N LEU A 359 3.54 3.59 -20.03
CA LEU A 359 2.93 3.60 -21.38
C LEU A 359 1.52 4.23 -21.36
N ALA A 360 0.70 3.94 -20.35
CA ALA A 360 -0.64 4.53 -20.21
C ALA A 360 -0.59 6.05 -19.96
N ALA A 361 0.40 6.54 -19.21
CA ALA A 361 0.61 7.98 -19.02
C ALA A 361 0.95 8.66 -20.35
N TYR A 362 1.76 8.01 -21.19
CA TYR A 362 2.07 8.48 -22.54
C TYR A 362 0.81 8.46 -23.45
N GLU A 363 0.08 7.34 -23.51
CA GLU A 363 -1.16 7.21 -24.30
C GLU A 363 -2.20 8.27 -23.89
N ARG A 364 -2.32 8.51 -22.57
CA ARG A 364 -3.20 9.57 -22.06
C ARG A 364 -2.74 10.95 -22.54
N GLY A 365 -1.45 11.24 -22.47
CA GLY A 365 -0.86 12.49 -22.96
C GLY A 365 -1.24 12.74 -24.43
N LEU A 366 -1.14 11.70 -25.27
CA LEU A 366 -1.52 11.79 -26.69
C LEU A 366 -3.03 11.98 -26.91
N ALA A 367 -3.85 11.26 -26.12
CA ALA A 367 -5.29 11.17 -26.40
C ALA A 367 -6.12 12.32 -25.78
N PHE A 368 -5.68 12.86 -24.62
CA PHE A 368 -6.49 13.74 -23.79
C PHE A 368 -5.79 15.03 -23.35
N SER A 369 -4.50 15.21 -23.66
CA SER A 369 -3.71 16.38 -23.20
C SER A 369 -2.81 16.91 -24.32
N GLU A 370 -3.37 17.62 -25.26
CA GLU A 370 -2.61 18.21 -26.38
C GLU A 370 -1.44 19.05 -25.86
N GLY A 371 -0.23 18.73 -26.31
CA GLY A 371 1.00 19.41 -25.92
C GLY A 371 1.54 19.02 -24.54
N SER A 372 1.03 17.95 -23.91
CA SER A 372 1.57 17.42 -22.64
C SER A 372 3.08 17.22 -22.71
N PRO A 373 3.87 17.70 -21.74
CA PRO A 373 5.29 17.41 -21.70
C PRO A 373 5.64 15.92 -21.59
N VAL A 374 4.74 15.07 -21.08
CA VAL A 374 5.00 13.63 -20.92
C VAL A 374 5.25 12.90 -22.25
N ILE A 375 4.77 13.47 -23.36
CA ILE A 375 5.00 12.94 -24.71
C ILE A 375 6.24 13.53 -25.40
N ARG A 376 7.13 14.20 -24.68
CA ARG A 376 8.29 14.89 -25.25
C ARG A 376 9.59 14.27 -24.77
N ASP A 377 10.61 14.40 -25.61
CA ASP A 377 12.00 14.15 -25.27
C ASP A 377 12.58 15.29 -24.40
N GLY A 378 13.52 14.97 -23.52
CA GLY A 378 14.22 15.89 -22.65
C GLY A 378 13.42 16.33 -21.41
N LEU A 379 12.40 15.55 -21.02
CA LEU A 379 11.60 15.80 -19.82
C LEU A 379 12.31 15.40 -18.53
N SER A 380 12.96 14.24 -18.51
CA SER A 380 13.50 13.61 -17.31
C SER A 380 15.04 13.52 -17.32
N ARG A 381 15.60 13.09 -16.19
CA ARG A 381 17.05 12.93 -16.02
C ARG A 381 17.44 11.48 -16.28
N ILE A 382 17.56 11.13 -17.55
CA ILE A 382 17.97 9.81 -18.03
C ILE A 382 19.09 9.95 -19.08
N PRO A 383 19.89 8.92 -19.35
CA PRO A 383 20.97 8.98 -20.33
C PRO A 383 20.49 9.26 -21.77
N GLU A 384 19.27 8.86 -22.09
CA GLU A 384 18.65 8.96 -23.41
C GLU A 384 18.07 10.34 -23.69
N ALA A 385 17.91 11.21 -22.69
CA ALA A 385 17.32 12.54 -22.87
C ALA A 385 18.02 13.34 -24.00
N GLY A 386 17.24 13.78 -24.98
CA GLY A 386 17.73 14.49 -26.15
C GLY A 386 17.99 13.58 -27.37
N ASN A 387 17.52 12.35 -27.38
CA ASN A 387 17.71 11.40 -28.49
C ASN A 387 16.60 11.45 -29.55
N GLY A 388 15.54 12.26 -29.34
CA GLY A 388 14.39 12.39 -30.19
C GLY A 388 13.22 11.46 -29.86
N VAL A 389 13.35 10.59 -28.87
CA VAL A 389 12.31 9.71 -28.34
C VAL A 389 11.79 10.29 -27.01
N PRO A 390 10.49 10.28 -26.73
CA PRO A 390 9.99 10.68 -25.40
C PRO A 390 10.62 9.90 -24.26
N ASP A 391 11.16 10.59 -23.25
CA ASP A 391 11.91 9.96 -22.15
C ASP A 391 11.12 8.86 -21.40
N ILE A 392 9.80 9.02 -21.30
CA ILE A 392 8.94 8.01 -20.68
C ILE A 392 8.92 6.70 -21.48
N LEU A 393 9.08 6.78 -22.80
CA LEU A 393 9.17 5.60 -23.66
C LEU A 393 10.55 4.95 -23.58
N ASP A 394 11.63 5.73 -23.45
CA ASP A 394 12.96 5.19 -23.22
C ASP A 394 13.02 4.45 -21.88
N GLU A 395 12.42 5.01 -20.85
CA GLU A 395 12.38 4.36 -19.54
C GLU A 395 11.50 3.09 -19.55
N ALA A 396 10.32 3.13 -20.14
CA ALA A 396 9.46 1.95 -20.30
C ALA A 396 10.15 0.86 -21.16
N ARG A 397 10.89 1.26 -22.20
CA ARG A 397 11.64 0.33 -23.05
C ARG A 397 12.73 -0.41 -22.27
N TRP A 398 13.37 0.23 -21.30
CA TRP A 398 14.39 -0.40 -20.44
C TRP A 398 13.85 -1.66 -19.75
N GLU A 399 12.64 -1.58 -19.21
CA GLU A 399 11.96 -2.71 -18.59
C GLU A 399 11.44 -3.71 -19.62
N LEU A 400 10.79 -3.25 -20.68
CA LEU A 400 10.27 -4.13 -21.75
C LEU A 400 11.36 -5.03 -22.34
N GLU A 401 12.57 -4.51 -22.56
CA GLU A 401 13.71 -5.32 -23.05
C GLU A 401 14.07 -6.43 -22.07
N PHE A 402 14.05 -6.17 -20.75
CA PHE A 402 14.26 -7.18 -19.73
C PHE A 402 13.14 -8.21 -19.70
N LEU A 403 11.89 -7.78 -19.72
CA LEU A 403 10.74 -8.69 -19.72
C LEU A 403 10.77 -9.67 -20.88
N LEU A 404 11.20 -9.23 -22.07
CA LEU A 404 11.36 -10.10 -23.23
C LEU A 404 12.49 -11.14 -23.04
N ARG A 405 13.52 -10.84 -22.25
CA ARG A 405 14.62 -11.76 -21.93
C ARG A 405 14.24 -12.83 -20.92
N MET A 406 13.17 -12.61 -20.16
CA MET A 406 12.64 -13.58 -19.20
C MET A 406 11.83 -14.71 -19.85
N MET A 407 11.65 -14.69 -21.17
CA MET A 407 10.91 -15.73 -21.91
C MET A 407 11.75 -17.01 -22.04
N VAL A 408 11.10 -18.15 -21.79
CA VAL A 408 11.68 -19.48 -22.03
C VAL A 408 12.02 -19.65 -23.52
N PRO A 409 13.28 -20.07 -23.85
CA PRO A 409 13.73 -20.21 -25.24
C PRO A 409 12.93 -21.23 -26.04
N ASP A 410 12.98 -21.07 -27.38
CA ASP A 410 12.39 -22.03 -28.31
C ASP A 410 13.09 -23.39 -28.22
N GLY A 411 12.34 -24.47 -28.27
CA GLY A 411 12.84 -25.83 -28.18
C GLY A 411 12.92 -26.38 -26.76
N GLU A 412 12.77 -25.54 -25.74
CA GLU A 412 12.75 -25.97 -24.33
C GLU A 412 11.31 -26.28 -23.86
N PRO A 413 11.15 -27.12 -22.82
CA PRO A 413 9.88 -27.27 -22.15
C PRO A 413 9.34 -25.91 -21.69
N LEU A 414 8.03 -25.68 -21.85
CA LEU A 414 7.39 -24.40 -21.55
C LEU A 414 7.84 -23.24 -22.47
N ALA A 415 8.39 -23.50 -23.67
CA ALA A 415 8.82 -22.47 -24.61
C ALA A 415 7.77 -21.36 -24.81
N GLY A 416 8.22 -20.12 -24.63
CA GLY A 416 7.36 -18.94 -24.71
C GLY A 416 6.61 -18.57 -23.42
N MET A 417 6.61 -19.42 -22.39
CA MET A 417 6.26 -19.00 -21.03
C MET A 417 7.31 -18.02 -20.50
N VAL A 418 7.02 -17.30 -19.42
CA VAL A 418 7.91 -16.30 -18.85
C VAL A 418 8.26 -16.67 -17.41
N HIS A 419 9.54 -16.65 -17.09
CA HIS A 419 10.03 -16.82 -15.72
C HIS A 419 9.41 -15.75 -14.81
N HIS A 420 8.93 -16.17 -13.65
CA HIS A 420 8.18 -15.28 -12.76
C HIS A 420 9.05 -14.14 -12.24
N LYS A 421 10.28 -14.47 -11.86
CA LYS A 421 11.26 -13.53 -11.29
C LYS A 421 12.68 -14.04 -11.36
N ILE A 422 13.61 -13.12 -11.12
CA ILE A 422 15.01 -13.38 -10.80
C ILE A 422 15.36 -12.61 -9.53
N HIS A 423 15.93 -13.27 -8.54
CA HIS A 423 16.48 -12.64 -7.35
C HIS A 423 17.63 -13.44 -6.73
N ASP A 424 18.16 -12.94 -5.64
CA ASP A 424 19.22 -13.56 -4.87
C ASP A 424 18.72 -14.86 -4.21
N THR A 425 19.60 -15.84 -4.07
CA THR A 425 19.26 -17.10 -3.38
C THR A 425 19.30 -16.96 -1.85
N GLY A 426 19.62 -15.79 -1.33
CA GLY A 426 19.59 -15.44 0.08
C GLY A 426 19.43 -13.94 0.27
N TRP A 427 18.75 -13.53 1.33
CA TRP A 427 18.54 -12.11 1.66
C TRP A 427 19.89 -11.41 1.92
N THR A 428 20.07 -10.24 1.34
CA THR A 428 21.15 -9.31 1.66
C THR A 428 20.74 -8.32 2.72
N VAL A 429 21.70 -7.82 3.49
CA VAL A 429 21.46 -6.79 4.51
C VAL A 429 21.62 -5.38 3.93
N ALA A 430 21.03 -4.38 4.59
CA ALA A 430 21.31 -2.97 4.30
C ALA A 430 22.47 -2.48 5.20
N PRO A 431 23.48 -1.76 4.68
CA PRO A 431 23.65 -1.34 3.28
C PRO A 431 24.27 -2.43 2.39
N MET A 432 23.87 -2.44 1.11
CA MET A 432 24.49 -3.30 0.08
C MET A 432 24.31 -2.64 -1.29
N LEU A 433 25.42 -2.22 -1.92
CA LEU A 433 25.33 -1.75 -3.30
C LEU A 433 25.12 -2.92 -4.27
N PRO A 434 24.37 -2.75 -5.36
CA PRO A 434 24.12 -3.85 -6.31
C PRO A 434 25.39 -4.46 -6.93
N GLY A 435 26.49 -3.70 -7.01
CA GLY A 435 27.79 -4.21 -7.51
C GLY A 435 28.57 -5.03 -6.48
N ASP A 436 28.27 -4.89 -5.20
CA ASP A 436 28.96 -5.52 -4.08
C ASP A 436 28.23 -6.78 -3.58
N ASP A 437 27.07 -7.09 -4.15
CA ASP A 437 26.23 -8.22 -3.75
C ASP A 437 26.90 -9.56 -4.11
N PRO A 438 27.27 -10.40 -3.14
CA PRO A 438 27.93 -11.68 -3.39
C PRO A 438 26.95 -12.83 -3.62
N GLN A 439 25.63 -12.62 -3.48
CA GLN A 439 24.64 -13.68 -3.54
C GLN A 439 24.55 -14.28 -4.95
N PRO A 440 24.41 -15.60 -5.08
CA PRO A 440 24.01 -16.23 -6.33
C PRO A 440 22.61 -15.76 -6.74
N ARG A 441 22.41 -15.67 -8.05
CA ARG A 441 21.13 -15.31 -8.67
C ARG A 441 20.47 -16.55 -9.27
N ALA A 442 19.16 -16.66 -9.18
CA ALA A 442 18.40 -17.75 -9.76
C ALA A 442 17.13 -17.28 -10.48
N LEU A 443 16.83 -17.91 -11.62
CA LEU A 443 15.54 -17.80 -12.28
C LEU A 443 14.54 -18.71 -11.56
N HIS A 444 13.42 -18.16 -11.22
CA HIS A 444 12.29 -18.93 -10.66
C HIS A 444 11.44 -19.55 -11.79
N ARG A 445 10.66 -20.58 -11.46
CA ARG A 445 9.82 -21.28 -12.43
C ARG A 445 8.94 -20.29 -13.20
N PRO A 446 8.73 -20.47 -14.52
CA PRO A 446 7.73 -19.69 -15.25
C PRO A 446 6.35 -19.79 -14.60
N SER A 447 5.61 -18.67 -14.59
CA SER A 447 4.23 -18.63 -14.13
C SER A 447 3.28 -18.18 -15.24
N THR A 448 2.03 -18.57 -15.12
CA THR A 448 1.01 -18.16 -16.09
C THR A 448 0.69 -16.67 -15.93
N ALA A 449 0.65 -16.13 -14.71
CA ALA A 449 0.48 -14.71 -14.45
C ALA A 449 1.58 -13.89 -15.16
N ALA A 450 2.86 -14.11 -14.86
CA ALA A 450 3.97 -13.40 -15.50
C ALA A 450 3.95 -13.52 -17.05
N THR A 451 3.53 -14.68 -17.57
CA THR A 451 3.43 -14.90 -19.02
C THR A 451 2.33 -14.05 -19.66
N LEU A 452 1.17 -13.97 -19.01
CA LEU A 452 0.05 -13.15 -19.49
C LEU A 452 0.31 -11.65 -19.31
N ASP A 453 0.99 -11.25 -18.24
CA ASP A 453 1.41 -9.87 -18.03
C ASP A 453 2.37 -9.39 -19.13
N VAL A 454 3.34 -10.23 -19.50
CA VAL A 454 4.21 -9.92 -20.65
C VAL A 454 3.41 -9.90 -21.96
N ALA A 455 2.44 -10.79 -22.12
CA ALA A 455 1.55 -10.71 -23.31
C ALA A 455 0.78 -9.38 -23.35
N ALA A 456 0.31 -8.90 -22.22
CA ALA A 456 -0.42 -7.65 -22.10
C ALA A 456 0.49 -6.44 -22.37
N VAL A 457 1.55 -6.26 -21.58
CA VAL A 457 2.40 -5.07 -21.68
C VAL A 457 3.18 -5.00 -22.98
N ALA A 458 3.58 -6.14 -23.56
CA ALA A 458 4.20 -6.17 -24.88
C ALA A 458 3.19 -5.82 -26.00
N ALA A 459 1.92 -6.21 -25.87
CA ALA A 459 0.89 -5.78 -26.83
C ALA A 459 0.62 -4.27 -26.71
N GLN A 460 0.53 -3.71 -25.51
CA GLN A 460 0.43 -2.27 -25.29
C GLN A 460 1.64 -1.54 -25.86
N GLY A 461 2.86 -2.00 -25.50
CA GLY A 461 4.11 -1.43 -26.03
C GLY A 461 4.18 -1.48 -27.56
N ALA A 462 3.71 -2.58 -28.19
CA ALA A 462 3.67 -2.68 -29.65
C ALA A 462 2.80 -1.57 -30.27
N ARG A 463 1.68 -1.26 -29.66
CA ARG A 463 0.81 -0.16 -30.11
C ARG A 463 1.47 1.20 -29.93
N VAL A 464 2.09 1.42 -28.78
CA VAL A 464 2.70 2.70 -28.43
C VAL A 464 3.95 3.00 -29.25
N PHE A 465 4.81 2.00 -29.46
CA PHE A 465 6.05 2.16 -30.26
C PHE A 465 5.85 2.06 -31.78
N ALA A 466 4.61 1.94 -32.27
CA ALA A 466 4.35 1.69 -33.67
C ALA A 466 4.95 2.76 -34.61
N GLU A 467 4.92 4.02 -34.21
CA GLU A 467 5.44 5.17 -34.97
C GLU A 467 6.90 5.45 -34.58
N GLU A 468 7.25 5.43 -33.30
CA GLU A 468 8.57 5.79 -32.80
C GLU A 468 9.65 4.75 -33.13
N ASN A 469 9.31 3.45 -33.04
CA ASN A 469 10.22 2.36 -33.34
C ASN A 469 9.48 1.13 -33.89
N PRO A 470 9.17 1.11 -35.22
CA PRO A 470 8.41 0.02 -35.85
C PRO A 470 9.06 -1.36 -35.70
N THR A 471 10.38 -1.43 -35.66
CA THR A 471 11.11 -2.70 -35.47
C THR A 471 10.91 -3.25 -34.06
N PHE A 472 10.99 -2.41 -33.03
CA PHE A 472 10.74 -2.79 -31.67
C PHE A 472 9.25 -3.14 -31.45
N SER A 473 8.35 -2.36 -32.03
CA SER A 473 6.90 -2.63 -32.05
C SER A 473 6.61 -4.03 -32.59
N ALA A 474 7.19 -4.40 -33.74
CA ALA A 474 6.99 -5.72 -34.34
C ALA A 474 7.51 -6.86 -33.45
N ARG A 475 8.66 -6.65 -32.79
CA ARG A 475 9.23 -7.61 -31.83
C ARG A 475 8.36 -7.79 -30.60
N LEU A 476 7.85 -6.70 -30.04
CA LEU A 476 6.92 -6.72 -28.91
C LEU A 476 5.62 -7.47 -29.26
N LEU A 477 5.03 -7.20 -30.42
CA LEU A 477 3.81 -7.88 -30.85
C LEU A 477 4.01 -9.38 -31.09
N ALA A 478 5.17 -9.76 -31.65
CA ALA A 478 5.54 -11.17 -31.80
C ALA A 478 5.67 -11.88 -30.45
N ALA A 479 6.33 -11.24 -29.49
CA ALA A 479 6.49 -11.76 -28.12
C ALA A 479 5.12 -11.85 -27.39
N ALA A 480 4.27 -10.82 -27.51
CA ALA A 480 2.93 -10.83 -26.93
C ALA A 480 2.09 -12.03 -27.41
N ARG A 481 2.10 -12.28 -28.73
CA ARG A 481 1.40 -13.43 -29.31
C ARG A 481 1.97 -14.76 -28.87
N LYS A 482 3.32 -14.86 -28.79
CA LYS A 482 4.00 -16.07 -28.34
C LYS A 482 3.65 -16.38 -26.89
N ALA A 483 3.73 -15.39 -26.00
CA ALA A 483 3.36 -15.52 -24.59
C ALA A 483 1.86 -15.91 -24.43
N TRP A 484 0.97 -15.25 -25.17
CA TRP A 484 -0.45 -15.60 -25.20
C TRP A 484 -0.68 -17.07 -25.57
N VAL A 485 -0.03 -17.56 -26.64
CA VAL A 485 -0.15 -18.96 -27.06
C VAL A 485 0.41 -19.90 -26.00
N ALA A 486 1.58 -19.58 -25.44
CA ALA A 486 2.21 -20.40 -24.40
C ALA A 486 1.34 -20.51 -23.15
N ALA A 487 0.79 -19.39 -22.65
CA ALA A 487 -0.10 -19.39 -21.48
C ALA A 487 -1.37 -20.23 -21.70
N ASN A 488 -1.93 -20.22 -22.90
CA ASN A 488 -3.15 -20.96 -23.21
C ASN A 488 -2.91 -22.41 -23.62
N SER A 489 -1.67 -22.81 -23.90
CA SER A 489 -1.31 -24.17 -24.35
C SER A 489 -0.74 -25.02 -23.22
N ASN A 490 -0.38 -24.43 -22.10
CA ASN A 490 0.16 -25.12 -20.91
C ASN A 490 -0.88 -25.13 -19.79
N PRO A 491 -0.85 -26.12 -18.89
CA PRO A 491 -1.61 -26.04 -17.63
C PRO A 491 -1.23 -24.79 -16.85
N PRO A 492 -2.18 -24.20 -16.08
CA PRO A 492 -1.85 -23.05 -15.22
C PRO A 492 -0.72 -23.37 -14.25
N LEU A 493 0.29 -22.51 -14.20
CA LEU A 493 1.43 -22.55 -13.28
C LEU A 493 1.35 -21.32 -12.38
N PHE A 494 1.04 -21.54 -11.10
CA PHE A 494 0.95 -20.48 -10.10
C PHE A 494 2.29 -20.24 -9.40
N ALA A 495 2.56 -19.02 -9.02
CA ALA A 495 3.69 -18.68 -8.14
C ALA A 495 3.28 -18.98 -6.69
N PRO A 496 4.06 -19.79 -5.93
CA PRO A 496 3.67 -20.15 -4.57
C PRO A 496 4.00 -19.07 -3.55
N THR A 497 3.23 -19.02 -2.45
CA THR A 497 3.37 -18.05 -1.35
C THR A 497 4.69 -18.14 -0.56
N SER A 498 5.50 -19.17 -0.76
CA SER A 498 6.79 -19.34 -0.08
C SER A 498 8.00 -19.19 -1.00
N ASP A 499 7.77 -18.72 -2.21
CA ASP A 499 8.76 -18.61 -3.27
C ASP A 499 9.82 -17.53 -2.98
N GLY A 500 9.45 -16.46 -2.27
CA GLY A 500 10.31 -15.35 -1.90
C GLY A 500 11.03 -15.47 -0.56
N LEU A 501 10.81 -16.49 0.23
CA LEU A 501 11.43 -16.63 1.56
C LEU A 501 12.96 -16.64 1.56
N MET A 502 13.60 -16.82 0.43
CA MET A 502 15.02 -17.10 0.28
C MET A 502 15.79 -15.98 -0.46
N GLY A 503 15.33 -14.74 -0.45
CA GLY A 503 16.13 -13.64 -1.02
C GLY A 503 15.38 -12.67 -1.93
N GLY A 504 14.05 -12.81 -2.02
CA GLY A 504 13.19 -11.92 -2.79
C GLY A 504 11.75 -11.94 -2.29
N GLY A 505 10.88 -11.07 -2.81
CA GLY A 505 9.45 -11.06 -2.51
C GLY A 505 8.71 -12.25 -3.13
N ASP A 506 7.60 -12.67 -2.53
CA ASP A 506 6.78 -13.79 -3.03
C ASP A 506 6.15 -13.45 -4.38
N TYR A 507 5.37 -12.39 -4.44
CA TYR A 507 4.54 -12.03 -5.60
C TYR A 507 3.68 -13.20 -6.10
N ASP A 508 3.14 -13.94 -5.12
CA ASP A 508 2.29 -15.11 -5.34
C ASP A 508 0.95 -14.74 -5.97
N ASP A 509 0.43 -15.66 -6.76
CA ASP A 509 -0.91 -15.55 -7.32
C ASP A 509 -1.58 -16.93 -7.40
N ASP A 510 -2.86 -17.00 -7.03
CA ASP A 510 -3.70 -18.18 -7.06
C ASP A 510 -4.82 -18.07 -8.13
N SER A 511 -4.88 -16.97 -8.86
CA SER A 511 -5.79 -16.69 -9.97
C SER A 511 -5.00 -16.19 -11.18
N ILE A 512 -5.49 -16.49 -12.37
CA ILE A 512 -4.93 -16.01 -13.64
C ILE A 512 -6.02 -15.39 -14.54
N SER A 513 -7.20 -15.22 -14.00
CA SER A 513 -8.36 -14.79 -14.78
C SER A 513 -8.28 -13.32 -15.18
N ASP A 514 -7.67 -12.52 -14.37
CA ASP A 514 -7.49 -11.08 -14.55
C ASP A 514 -6.32 -10.76 -15.48
N GLU A 515 -5.20 -11.50 -15.40
CA GLU A 515 -4.11 -11.38 -16.39
C GLU A 515 -4.56 -11.87 -17.76
N LEU A 516 -5.35 -12.95 -17.83
CA LEU A 516 -5.94 -13.40 -19.09
C LEU A 516 -6.86 -12.33 -19.69
N PHE A 517 -7.63 -11.66 -18.84
CA PHE A 517 -8.50 -10.56 -19.23
C PHE A 517 -7.67 -9.35 -19.69
N TRP A 518 -6.59 -9.00 -19.01
CA TRP A 518 -5.71 -7.91 -19.39
C TRP A 518 -4.95 -8.20 -20.69
N ALA A 519 -4.35 -9.38 -20.83
CA ALA A 519 -3.66 -9.78 -22.06
C ALA A 519 -4.60 -9.77 -23.28
N ALA A 520 -5.80 -10.32 -23.13
CA ALA A 520 -6.81 -10.27 -24.18
C ALA A 520 -7.23 -8.83 -24.52
N THR A 521 -7.31 -7.95 -23.53
CA THR A 521 -7.60 -6.53 -23.70
C THR A 521 -6.56 -5.85 -24.57
N GLU A 522 -5.29 -5.94 -24.17
CA GLU A 522 -4.21 -5.24 -24.86
C GLU A 522 -3.97 -5.80 -26.29
N LEU A 523 -4.05 -7.13 -26.45
CA LEU A 523 -4.00 -7.77 -27.76
C LEU A 523 -5.16 -7.35 -28.66
N TYR A 524 -6.39 -7.20 -28.10
CA TYR A 524 -7.52 -6.68 -28.86
C TYR A 524 -7.32 -5.22 -29.26
N LEU A 525 -6.95 -4.35 -28.33
CA LEU A 525 -6.74 -2.92 -28.58
C LEU A 525 -5.65 -2.69 -29.64
N THR A 526 -4.61 -3.53 -29.65
CA THR A 526 -3.47 -3.42 -30.57
C THR A 526 -3.76 -4.00 -31.94
N THR A 527 -4.46 -5.15 -32.02
CA THR A 527 -4.61 -5.89 -33.27
C THR A 527 -6.00 -5.78 -33.92
N GLY A 528 -7.01 -5.43 -33.15
CA GLY A 528 -8.42 -5.49 -33.60
C GLY A 528 -8.94 -6.92 -33.82
N ASN A 529 -8.16 -7.97 -33.48
CA ASN A 529 -8.55 -9.35 -33.74
C ASN A 529 -9.74 -9.75 -32.83
N ARG A 530 -10.85 -10.15 -33.50
CA ARG A 530 -12.11 -10.53 -32.84
C ARG A 530 -12.00 -11.79 -31.95
N GLU A 531 -10.93 -12.55 -32.06
CA GLU A 531 -10.67 -13.71 -31.20
C GLU A 531 -10.45 -13.29 -29.76
N TYR A 532 -9.61 -12.27 -29.55
CA TYR A 532 -9.40 -11.71 -28.22
C TYR A 532 -10.69 -11.10 -27.64
N LEU A 533 -11.50 -10.44 -28.47
CA LEU A 533 -12.81 -9.93 -28.06
C LEU A 533 -13.77 -11.05 -27.63
N ARG A 534 -13.70 -12.22 -28.30
CA ARG A 534 -14.51 -13.38 -27.88
C ARG A 534 -14.06 -13.89 -26.50
N THR A 535 -12.75 -13.95 -26.24
CA THR A 535 -12.20 -14.30 -24.94
C THR A 535 -12.66 -13.32 -23.86
N LEU A 536 -12.55 -12.02 -24.10
CA LEU A 536 -13.02 -10.97 -23.18
C LEU A 536 -14.51 -11.15 -22.82
N ARG A 537 -15.38 -11.35 -23.82
CA ARG A 537 -16.82 -11.50 -23.59
C ARG A 537 -17.20 -12.82 -22.91
N ALA A 538 -16.38 -13.84 -23.03
CA ALA A 538 -16.56 -15.12 -22.34
C ALA A 538 -16.10 -15.06 -20.89
N SER A 539 -15.25 -14.12 -20.53
CA SER A 539 -14.75 -13.95 -19.16
C SER A 539 -15.87 -13.42 -18.24
N PRO A 540 -16.02 -13.98 -17.02
CA PRO A 540 -16.89 -13.42 -16.00
C PRO A 540 -16.56 -11.94 -15.68
N LEU A 541 -15.29 -11.55 -15.82
CA LEU A 541 -14.80 -10.20 -15.59
C LEU A 541 -15.37 -9.18 -16.58
N TRP A 542 -15.88 -9.61 -17.74
CA TRP A 542 -16.55 -8.71 -18.68
C TRP A 542 -17.78 -8.02 -18.09
N THR A 543 -18.47 -8.70 -17.17
CA THR A 543 -19.72 -8.21 -16.55
C THR A 543 -19.55 -7.88 -15.07
N ALA A 544 -18.53 -8.43 -14.41
CA ALA A 544 -18.27 -8.20 -12.99
C ALA A 544 -17.86 -6.76 -12.72
N ASP A 545 -18.05 -6.32 -11.49
CA ASP A 545 -17.43 -5.10 -10.97
C ASP A 545 -15.96 -5.42 -10.65
N THR A 546 -15.06 -4.85 -11.47
CA THR A 546 -13.61 -5.05 -11.34
C THR A 546 -12.90 -3.84 -10.70
N LEU A 547 -13.66 -2.81 -10.31
CA LEU A 547 -13.11 -1.56 -9.76
C LEU A 547 -13.52 -1.43 -8.30
N SER A 548 -12.59 -1.71 -7.40
CA SER A 548 -12.81 -1.71 -5.95
C SER A 548 -12.31 -0.42 -5.29
N PRO A 549 -12.99 0.12 -4.26
CA PRO A 549 -12.46 1.20 -3.45
C PRO A 549 -11.27 0.77 -2.55
N ALA A 550 -11.02 -0.53 -2.42
CA ALA A 550 -9.83 -1.08 -1.77
C ALA A 550 -8.57 -1.06 -2.64
N GLY A 551 -8.63 -0.37 -3.78
CA GLY A 551 -7.61 -0.28 -4.82
C GLY A 551 -8.23 -0.73 -6.15
N ALA A 552 -8.19 0.13 -7.18
CA ALA A 552 -8.79 -0.19 -8.46
C ALA A 552 -8.11 -1.38 -9.15
N PHE A 553 -6.81 -1.52 -8.93
CA PHE A 553 -5.97 -2.62 -9.40
C PHE A 553 -4.60 -2.59 -8.71
N ASP A 554 -3.89 -3.71 -8.75
CA ASP A 554 -2.49 -3.85 -8.37
C ASP A 554 -1.85 -5.00 -9.16
N TRP A 555 -0.64 -5.43 -8.79
CA TRP A 555 0.06 -6.53 -9.45
C TRP A 555 -0.66 -7.89 -9.30
N ARG A 556 -1.47 -8.06 -8.25
CA ARG A 556 -2.24 -9.29 -7.96
C ARG A 556 -3.63 -9.28 -8.60
N ASN A 557 -4.11 -8.10 -9.00
CA ASN A 557 -5.41 -7.95 -9.65
C ASN A 557 -5.39 -6.84 -10.69
N VAL A 558 -5.09 -7.21 -11.92
CA VAL A 558 -4.96 -6.29 -13.08
C VAL A 558 -6.25 -6.07 -13.86
N ALA A 559 -7.36 -6.74 -13.49
CA ALA A 559 -8.64 -6.61 -14.22
C ALA A 559 -9.17 -5.19 -14.26
N GLY A 560 -8.97 -4.41 -13.18
CA GLY A 560 -9.34 -3.00 -13.12
C GLY A 560 -8.59 -2.17 -14.15
N PHE A 561 -7.28 -2.36 -14.30
CA PHE A 561 -6.47 -1.67 -15.30
C PHE A 561 -6.96 -1.99 -16.73
N ALA A 562 -7.17 -3.26 -17.04
CA ALA A 562 -7.74 -3.70 -18.32
C ALA A 562 -9.10 -3.04 -18.60
N ARG A 563 -9.95 -2.89 -17.58
CA ARG A 563 -11.24 -2.21 -17.67
C ARG A 563 -11.09 -0.73 -18.06
N LEU A 564 -10.13 -0.02 -17.42
CA LEU A 564 -9.84 1.37 -17.76
C LEU A 564 -9.33 1.52 -19.19
N GLN A 565 -8.40 0.65 -19.62
CA GLN A 565 -7.87 0.64 -21.00
C GLN A 565 -8.96 0.42 -22.04
N LEU A 566 -9.86 -0.55 -21.83
CA LEU A 566 -11.02 -0.77 -22.73
C LEU A 566 -11.97 0.42 -22.77
N ALA A 567 -12.24 1.06 -21.63
CA ALA A 567 -13.15 2.20 -21.57
C ALA A 567 -12.57 3.43 -22.30
N LEU A 568 -11.27 3.69 -22.16
CA LEU A 568 -10.59 4.85 -22.75
C LEU A 568 -10.27 4.64 -24.23
N TYR A 569 -9.80 3.46 -24.64
CA TYR A 569 -9.22 3.23 -25.95
C TYR A 569 -10.00 2.24 -26.83
N GLY A 570 -11.04 1.61 -26.32
CA GLY A 570 -11.86 0.62 -27.04
C GLY A 570 -12.76 1.20 -28.12
N LYS A 571 -12.25 2.13 -28.95
CA LYS A 571 -13.03 2.84 -30.00
C LYS A 571 -13.63 1.90 -31.03
N SER A 572 -13.01 0.74 -31.30
CA SER A 572 -13.46 -0.29 -32.22
C SER A 572 -14.57 -1.20 -31.68
N LEU A 573 -14.85 -1.12 -30.38
CA LEU A 573 -15.93 -1.89 -29.75
C LEU A 573 -17.32 -1.40 -30.21
N PRO A 574 -18.34 -2.28 -30.28
CA PRO A 574 -19.72 -1.87 -30.44
C PRO A 574 -20.15 -0.82 -29.43
N MET A 575 -21.05 0.09 -29.85
CA MET A 575 -21.47 1.22 -29.00
C MET A 575 -22.02 0.75 -27.65
N ALA A 576 -22.83 -0.30 -27.61
CA ALA A 576 -23.39 -0.83 -26.37
C ALA A 576 -22.30 -1.33 -25.39
N ASP A 577 -21.22 -1.94 -25.89
CA ASP A 577 -20.08 -2.37 -25.05
C ASP A 577 -19.30 -1.17 -24.51
N ARG A 578 -19.06 -0.16 -25.36
CA ARG A 578 -18.39 1.09 -24.93
C ARG A 578 -19.16 1.81 -23.84
N GLU A 579 -20.49 1.92 -24.00
CA GLU A 579 -21.36 2.55 -23.00
C GLU A 579 -21.34 1.77 -21.68
N LYS A 580 -21.39 0.44 -21.74
CA LYS A 580 -21.31 -0.40 -20.55
C LYS A 580 -19.98 -0.20 -19.80
N LEU A 581 -18.85 -0.26 -20.50
CA LEU A 581 -17.52 -0.08 -19.93
C LEU A 581 -17.36 1.33 -19.34
N ARG A 582 -17.76 2.35 -20.08
CA ARG A 582 -17.77 3.75 -19.62
C ARG A 582 -18.59 3.89 -18.33
N ASN A 583 -19.82 3.37 -18.32
CA ASN A 583 -20.69 3.49 -17.15
C ASN A 583 -20.16 2.76 -15.93
N SER A 584 -19.47 1.62 -16.09
CA SER A 584 -18.83 0.92 -14.96
C SER A 584 -17.74 1.77 -14.33
N VAL A 585 -16.89 2.45 -15.12
CA VAL A 585 -15.85 3.35 -14.60
C VAL A 585 -16.46 4.56 -13.91
N LEU A 586 -17.46 5.20 -14.52
CA LEU A 586 -18.12 6.37 -13.92
C LEU A 586 -18.84 6.03 -12.61
N SER A 587 -19.49 4.86 -12.54
CA SER A 587 -20.16 4.40 -11.32
C SER A 587 -19.18 4.14 -10.18
N ALA A 588 -18.06 3.45 -10.46
CA ALA A 588 -17.01 3.20 -9.48
C ALA A 588 -16.35 4.51 -9.00
N ALA A 589 -16.04 5.42 -9.94
CA ALA A 589 -15.50 6.73 -9.59
C ALA A 589 -16.47 7.58 -8.76
N GLN A 590 -17.77 7.53 -9.05
CA GLN A 590 -18.79 8.21 -8.23
C GLN A 590 -18.86 7.64 -6.81
N HIS A 591 -18.71 6.33 -6.66
CA HIS A 591 -18.63 5.71 -5.34
C HIS A 591 -17.39 6.21 -4.56
N LEU A 592 -16.22 6.30 -5.20
CA LEU A 592 -15.04 6.89 -4.57
C LEU A 592 -15.25 8.33 -4.11
N LEU A 593 -15.90 9.18 -4.91
CA LEU A 593 -16.22 10.56 -4.49
C LEU A 593 -17.13 10.57 -3.25
N SER A 594 -18.08 9.64 -3.16
CA SER A 594 -18.95 9.53 -2.00
C SER A 594 -18.18 9.14 -0.73
N LEU A 595 -17.20 8.21 -0.85
CA LEU A 595 -16.32 7.85 0.25
C LEU A 595 -15.42 9.02 0.67
N GLN A 596 -14.85 9.73 -0.30
CA GLN A 596 -13.99 10.88 -0.08
C GLN A 596 -14.69 12.02 0.67
N GLN A 597 -15.95 12.29 0.32
CA GLN A 597 -16.76 13.31 0.98
C GLN A 597 -17.03 12.99 2.45
N ALA A 598 -17.09 11.71 2.80
CA ALA A 598 -17.29 11.21 4.14
C ALA A 598 -15.99 11.08 4.96
N ASP A 599 -14.84 11.36 4.35
CA ASP A 599 -13.53 11.22 4.97
C ASP A 599 -12.91 12.59 5.30
N PRO A 600 -12.41 12.82 6.54
CA PRO A 600 -11.89 14.13 6.94
C PRO A 600 -10.55 14.48 6.26
N PHE A 601 -9.79 13.51 5.77
CA PHE A 601 -8.52 13.71 5.08
C PHE A 601 -8.65 13.68 3.55
N GLY A 602 -9.86 13.41 3.04
CA GLY A 602 -10.12 13.35 1.60
C GLY A 602 -9.59 12.07 0.93
N ILE A 603 -9.56 10.97 1.66
CA ILE A 603 -9.05 9.68 1.18
C ILE A 603 -9.98 9.06 0.14
N VAL A 604 -9.40 8.55 -0.93
CA VAL A 604 -10.09 7.78 -1.99
C VAL A 604 -9.78 6.28 -1.90
N TYR A 605 -9.57 5.77 -0.70
CA TYR A 605 -9.19 4.39 -0.45
C TYR A 605 -9.95 3.83 0.75
N ARG A 606 -10.58 2.67 0.58
CA ARG A 606 -11.31 2.02 1.67
C ARG A 606 -11.23 0.50 1.52
N PRO A 607 -10.28 -0.13 2.21
CA PRO A 607 -10.21 -1.59 2.29
C PRO A 607 -11.47 -2.15 2.98
N GLN A 608 -11.87 -3.36 2.62
CA GLN A 608 -13.12 -3.98 3.14
C GLN A 608 -13.07 -4.17 4.65
N ASP A 609 -11.91 -4.59 5.17
CA ASP A 609 -11.66 -4.81 6.60
C ASP A 609 -11.12 -3.57 7.32
N ARG A 610 -11.03 -2.43 6.61
CA ARG A 610 -10.46 -1.15 7.08
C ARG A 610 -8.98 -1.25 7.53
N ARG A 611 -8.30 -2.34 7.24
CA ARG A 611 -6.86 -2.48 7.44
C ARG A 611 -6.13 -1.90 6.23
N TYR A 612 -5.08 -1.15 6.47
CA TYR A 612 -4.21 -0.66 5.40
C TYR A 612 -3.13 -1.71 5.14
N ASP A 613 -3.01 -2.10 3.89
CA ASP A 613 -2.07 -3.12 3.45
C ASP A 613 -0.72 -2.53 3.04
N TRP A 614 0.23 -3.41 2.83
CA TRP A 614 1.54 -3.06 2.27
C TRP A 614 1.35 -2.37 0.90
N GLY A 615 1.97 -1.18 0.73
CA GLY A 615 1.78 -0.38 -0.48
C GLY A 615 0.45 0.41 -0.52
N SER A 616 -0.17 0.73 0.61
CA SER A 616 -1.45 1.45 0.67
C SER A 616 -1.46 2.77 -0.11
N ASN A 617 -0.34 3.49 -0.19
CA ASN A 617 -0.23 4.70 -1.00
C ASN A 617 -0.35 4.42 -2.51
N GLN A 618 0.17 3.29 -2.98
CA GLN A 618 -0.02 2.85 -4.36
C GLN A 618 -1.49 2.57 -4.65
N LEU A 619 -2.19 1.85 -3.77
CA LEU A 619 -3.61 1.53 -3.94
C LEU A 619 -4.47 2.80 -3.98
N MET A 620 -4.10 3.81 -3.18
CA MET A 620 -4.72 5.14 -3.25
C MET A 620 -4.47 5.83 -4.59
N LEU A 621 -3.23 5.80 -5.11
CA LEU A 621 -2.90 6.36 -6.41
C LEU A 621 -3.64 5.64 -7.55
N GLN A 622 -3.85 4.32 -7.47
CA GLN A 622 -4.64 3.59 -8.46
C GLN A 622 -6.12 4.04 -8.49
N ASN A 623 -6.67 4.38 -7.33
CA ASN A 623 -8.00 4.99 -7.27
C ASN A 623 -8.02 6.42 -7.87
N ILE A 624 -6.93 7.18 -7.72
CA ILE A 624 -6.80 8.48 -8.40
C ILE A 624 -6.66 8.29 -9.93
N VAL A 625 -5.98 7.24 -10.40
CA VAL A 625 -5.95 6.87 -11.83
C VAL A 625 -7.36 6.58 -12.34
N MET A 626 -8.19 5.87 -11.57
CA MET A 626 -9.61 5.64 -11.92
C MET A 626 -10.40 6.95 -11.99
N LEU A 627 -10.22 7.88 -11.04
CA LEU A 627 -10.85 9.20 -11.10
C LEU A 627 -10.40 10.00 -12.34
N SER A 628 -9.12 9.91 -12.72
CA SER A 628 -8.59 10.55 -13.91
C SER A 628 -9.25 10.00 -15.19
N ALA A 629 -9.39 8.67 -15.28
CA ALA A 629 -10.07 8.02 -16.38
C ALA A 629 -11.55 8.43 -16.46
N ALA A 630 -12.23 8.56 -15.32
CA ALA A 630 -13.60 9.04 -15.27
C ALA A 630 -13.73 10.50 -15.77
N PHE A 631 -12.76 11.36 -15.40
CA PHE A 631 -12.69 12.72 -15.94
C PHE A 631 -12.47 12.73 -17.45
N ASP A 632 -11.49 11.97 -17.95
CA ASP A 632 -11.19 11.88 -19.38
C ASP A 632 -12.40 11.35 -20.21
N LEU A 633 -13.18 10.43 -19.62
CA LEU A 633 -14.40 9.88 -20.25
C LEU A 633 -15.59 10.84 -20.22
N SER A 634 -15.73 11.71 -19.24
CA SER A 634 -16.96 12.48 -18.99
C SER A 634 -16.79 13.99 -19.11
N GLY A 635 -15.59 14.53 -18.85
CA GLY A 635 -15.35 15.95 -18.66
C GLY A 635 -15.91 16.51 -17.35
N ASP A 636 -16.42 15.66 -16.44
CA ASP A 636 -16.99 16.12 -15.17
C ASP A 636 -15.87 16.49 -14.19
N ARG A 637 -15.79 17.77 -13.86
CA ARG A 637 -14.79 18.33 -12.95
C ARG A 637 -14.87 17.77 -11.52
N ALA A 638 -15.95 17.13 -11.13
CA ALA A 638 -16.05 16.48 -9.83
C ALA A 638 -14.96 15.39 -9.70
N PHE A 639 -14.71 14.60 -10.75
CA PHE A 639 -13.66 13.58 -10.75
C PHE A 639 -12.25 14.19 -10.72
N LEU A 640 -12.01 15.28 -11.46
CA LEU A 640 -10.75 16.02 -11.40
C LEU A 640 -10.48 16.56 -9.98
N ASN A 641 -11.49 17.15 -9.35
CA ASN A 641 -11.38 17.68 -8.00
C ASN A 641 -11.18 16.54 -6.97
N GLY A 642 -11.82 15.40 -7.16
CA GLY A 642 -11.59 14.20 -6.33
C GLY A 642 -10.15 13.68 -6.46
N ALA A 643 -9.59 13.67 -7.67
CA ALA A 643 -8.19 13.30 -7.90
C ALA A 643 -7.21 14.27 -7.20
N ARG A 644 -7.49 15.58 -7.24
CA ARG A 644 -6.71 16.63 -6.55
C ARG A 644 -6.73 16.42 -5.03
N GLU A 645 -7.90 16.22 -4.44
CA GLU A 645 -8.02 15.96 -3.00
C GLU A 645 -7.40 14.63 -2.56
N GLY A 646 -7.48 13.58 -3.38
CA GLY A 646 -6.78 12.32 -3.11
C GLY A 646 -5.25 12.51 -3.07
N MET A 647 -4.72 13.37 -3.95
CA MET A 647 -3.29 13.71 -3.93
C MET A 647 -2.91 14.60 -2.74
N ASP A 648 -3.85 15.39 -2.19
CA ASP A 648 -3.60 16.15 -0.96
C ASP A 648 -3.25 15.24 0.22
N TYR A 649 -3.88 14.05 0.30
CA TYR A 649 -3.52 13.04 1.30
C TYR A 649 -2.08 12.55 1.14
N ILE A 650 -1.67 12.19 -0.05
CA ILE A 650 -0.30 11.74 -0.35
C ILE A 650 0.73 12.80 0.03
N LEU A 651 0.40 14.06 -0.14
CA LEU A 651 1.30 15.21 0.07
C LEU A 651 1.15 15.91 1.44
N GLY A 652 0.46 15.28 2.40
CA GLY A 652 0.52 15.72 3.80
C GLY A 652 -0.81 16.04 4.48
N ARG A 653 -1.95 16.10 3.77
CA ARG A 653 -3.27 16.20 4.39
C ARG A 653 -3.72 14.82 4.87
N ASN A 654 -2.98 14.22 5.80
CA ASN A 654 -3.21 12.89 6.34
C ASN A 654 -3.04 12.86 7.86
N ALA A 655 -3.32 11.73 8.50
CA ALA A 655 -3.27 11.60 9.95
C ALA A 655 -1.93 11.96 10.57
N LEU A 656 -0.82 11.72 9.87
CA LEU A 656 0.54 12.01 10.33
C LEU A 656 1.01 13.43 9.94
N GLY A 657 0.32 14.10 9.00
CA GLY A 657 0.76 15.35 8.39
C GLY A 657 2.12 15.22 7.72
N LEU A 658 2.37 14.09 7.09
CA LEU A 658 3.60 13.72 6.41
C LEU A 658 3.35 13.63 4.91
N SER A 659 4.13 14.33 4.09
CA SER A 659 4.17 14.02 2.66
C SER A 659 4.85 12.66 2.47
N TYR A 660 4.21 11.73 1.78
CA TYR A 660 4.81 10.41 1.52
C TYR A 660 5.75 10.41 0.31
N VAL A 661 6.00 11.55 -0.29
CA VAL A 661 6.92 11.70 -1.42
C VAL A 661 8.20 12.40 -0.97
N THR A 662 9.33 11.73 -1.07
CA THR A 662 10.64 12.26 -0.69
C THR A 662 10.95 13.59 -1.39
N GLY A 663 11.36 14.58 -0.62
CA GLY A 663 11.72 15.91 -1.12
C GLY A 663 10.54 16.83 -1.45
N TYR A 664 9.31 16.40 -1.18
CA TYR A 664 8.09 17.20 -1.33
C TYR A 664 7.45 17.46 0.03
N GLY A 665 7.32 18.74 0.37
CA GLY A 665 6.87 19.19 1.69
C GLY A 665 8.02 19.44 2.68
N THR A 666 7.67 19.94 3.85
CA THR A 666 8.62 20.21 4.96
C THR A 666 8.94 18.92 5.73
N ARG A 667 8.06 17.96 5.66
CA ARG A 667 8.19 16.64 6.30
C ARG A 667 7.89 15.55 5.27
N SER A 668 8.92 14.81 4.91
CA SER A 668 8.84 13.70 3.98
C SER A 668 9.80 12.58 4.40
N PRO A 669 9.61 11.33 3.91
CA PRO A 669 10.49 10.21 4.21
C PRO A 669 11.95 10.52 3.88
N GLN A 670 12.84 10.08 4.76
CA GLN A 670 14.29 10.21 4.61
C GLN A 670 15.00 8.85 4.65
N ASN A 671 14.35 7.83 5.23
CA ASN A 671 14.93 6.54 5.55
C ASN A 671 14.11 5.40 4.96
N GLN A 672 13.64 5.56 3.70
CA GLN A 672 12.90 4.49 3.04
C GLN A 672 13.78 3.24 2.90
N HIS A 673 13.17 2.07 3.09
CA HIS A 673 13.87 0.79 3.01
C HIS A 673 14.45 0.56 1.62
N SER A 674 15.78 0.45 1.57
CA SER A 674 16.55 0.11 0.38
C SER A 674 17.97 -0.30 0.77
N ARG A 675 18.57 -1.25 0.03
CA ARG A 675 19.95 -1.66 0.26
C ARG A 675 20.96 -0.57 -0.10
N TRP A 676 20.69 0.27 -1.06
CA TRP A 676 21.66 1.28 -1.57
C TRP A 676 21.30 2.74 -1.26
N TYR A 677 20.09 3.03 -0.82
CA TYR A 677 19.71 4.33 -0.25
C TYR A 677 19.66 4.23 1.28
N ALA A 678 20.81 3.97 1.89
CA ALA A 678 20.89 3.49 3.26
C ALA A 678 21.61 4.47 4.20
N ARG A 679 21.38 5.78 4.04
CA ARG A 679 22.05 6.82 4.84
C ARG A 679 21.88 6.65 6.36
N GLN A 680 20.78 6.11 6.83
CA GLN A 680 20.57 5.83 8.24
C GLN A 680 21.58 4.79 8.78
N ARG A 681 22.05 3.87 7.94
CA ARG A 681 23.03 2.83 8.27
C ARG A 681 24.47 3.24 7.95
N ASP A 682 24.65 3.94 6.84
CA ASP A 682 25.95 4.46 6.39
C ASP A 682 25.78 5.92 5.92
N PRO A 683 26.31 6.91 6.68
CA PRO A 683 26.19 8.32 6.34
C PRO A 683 26.84 8.72 5.00
N THR A 684 27.66 7.88 4.39
CA THR A 684 28.28 8.10 3.07
C THR A 684 27.31 7.81 1.91
N LEU A 685 26.26 7.02 2.18
CA LEU A 685 25.22 6.70 1.21
C LEU A 685 24.12 7.78 1.16
N PRO A 686 23.40 7.91 0.05
CA PRO A 686 22.31 8.86 -0.05
C PRO A 686 21.04 8.36 0.65
N ASN A 687 20.13 9.30 0.91
CA ASN A 687 18.70 9.01 1.08
C ASN A 687 18.07 8.66 -0.28
N PRO A 688 16.87 8.06 -0.33
CA PRO A 688 16.15 7.84 -1.57
C PRO A 688 16.00 9.12 -2.39
N PRO A 689 15.95 9.03 -3.74
CA PRO A 689 15.87 10.20 -4.60
C PRO A 689 14.59 11.00 -4.40
N VAL A 690 14.66 12.31 -4.69
CA VAL A 690 13.47 13.17 -4.74
C VAL A 690 12.47 12.60 -5.74
N GLY A 691 11.19 12.55 -5.35
CA GLY A 691 10.13 11.93 -6.14
C GLY A 691 9.90 10.43 -5.82
N SER A 692 10.63 9.85 -4.86
CA SER A 692 10.38 8.51 -4.34
C SER A 692 9.13 8.47 -3.48
N LEU A 693 8.20 7.55 -3.76
CA LEU A 693 7.02 7.30 -2.95
C LEU A 693 7.30 6.24 -1.89
N ALA A 694 6.97 6.52 -0.63
CA ALA A 694 6.96 5.51 0.43
C ALA A 694 5.70 4.64 0.34
N GLY A 695 5.81 3.37 0.74
CA GLY A 695 4.70 2.40 0.72
C GLY A 695 3.43 2.87 1.41
N GLY A 696 3.57 3.62 2.51
CA GLY A 696 2.45 4.18 3.25
C GLY A 696 2.04 3.36 4.47
N PRO A 697 1.03 3.80 5.20
CA PRO A 697 0.55 3.09 6.38
C PRO A 697 0.25 1.62 6.10
N ASN A 698 0.73 0.74 7.00
CA ASN A 698 0.48 -0.70 6.94
C ASN A 698 0.10 -1.23 8.31
N SER A 699 -1.15 -1.65 8.47
CA SER A 699 -1.68 -2.18 9.74
C SER A 699 -1.50 -3.69 9.90
N THR A 700 -0.85 -4.38 8.96
CA THR A 700 -0.54 -5.81 9.07
C THR A 700 0.69 -6.10 9.96
N ILE A 701 1.50 -5.05 10.25
CA ILE A 701 2.60 -5.10 11.24
C ILE A 701 3.59 -6.24 10.96
N VAL A 702 4.17 -6.24 9.76
CA VAL A 702 4.97 -7.37 9.26
C VAL A 702 6.45 -7.36 9.66
N ASP A 703 7.03 -6.20 9.96
CA ASP A 703 8.45 -6.06 10.31
C ASP A 703 8.68 -5.84 11.81
N ASP A 704 9.93 -6.00 12.26
CA ASP A 704 10.29 -5.90 13.68
C ASP A 704 10.15 -4.50 14.24
N ILE A 705 10.42 -3.47 13.44
CA ILE A 705 10.24 -2.06 13.83
C ILE A 705 8.76 -1.76 14.01
N ALA A 706 7.92 -2.22 13.08
CA ALA A 706 6.48 -2.09 13.20
C ALA A 706 5.96 -2.85 14.43
N ARG A 707 6.43 -4.08 14.67
CA ARG A 707 6.08 -4.85 15.87
C ARG A 707 6.48 -4.16 17.17
N ALA A 708 7.62 -3.47 17.18
CA ALA A 708 8.11 -2.74 18.36
C ALA A 708 7.36 -1.42 18.62
N HIS A 709 6.97 -0.70 17.56
CA HIS A 709 6.53 0.70 17.67
C HIS A 709 5.10 0.97 17.20
N LEU A 710 4.49 0.09 16.38
CA LEU A 710 3.22 0.33 15.71
C LEU A 710 2.07 -0.60 16.15
N ARG A 711 2.28 -1.52 17.08
CA ARG A 711 1.20 -2.39 17.55
C ARG A 711 0.01 -1.59 18.06
N GLY A 712 -1.19 -1.88 17.54
CA GLY A 712 -2.42 -1.20 17.90
C GLY A 712 -2.53 0.23 17.36
N CYS A 713 -1.75 0.62 16.36
CA CYS A 713 -1.90 1.89 15.67
C CYS A 713 -3.23 1.92 14.89
N PRO A 714 -3.95 3.03 14.88
CA PRO A 714 -4.99 3.24 13.90
C PRO A 714 -4.43 3.12 12.48
N PRO A 715 -5.20 2.55 11.53
CA PRO A 715 -4.68 2.19 10.20
C PRO A 715 -3.89 3.29 9.49
N GLN A 716 -4.38 4.54 9.51
CA GLN A 716 -3.67 5.67 8.89
C GLN A 716 -2.38 6.10 9.60
N THR A 717 -2.12 5.64 10.83
CA THR A 717 -0.94 6.01 11.61
C THR A 717 0.10 4.90 11.70
N CYS A 718 -0.17 3.75 11.06
CA CYS A 718 0.72 2.59 11.06
C CYS A 718 1.89 2.77 10.07
N TYR A 719 2.68 3.82 10.26
CA TYR A 719 3.84 4.18 9.44
C TYR A 719 4.97 4.71 10.31
N ILE A 720 6.20 4.38 9.98
CA ILE A 720 7.41 4.93 10.61
C ILE A 720 8.52 5.10 9.56
N ASP A 721 9.19 6.26 9.56
CA ASP A 721 10.32 6.55 8.66
C ASP A 721 11.61 5.95 9.24
N ASP A 722 11.77 4.64 9.09
CA ASP A 722 12.95 3.88 9.48
C ASP A 722 13.30 2.88 8.38
N ILE A 723 14.59 2.71 8.10
CA ILE A 723 15.08 1.84 7.01
C ILE A 723 14.70 0.36 7.23
N GLU A 724 14.49 -0.08 8.45
CA GLU A 724 14.09 -1.45 8.76
C GLU A 724 12.56 -1.64 8.79
N ALA A 725 11.78 -0.57 8.62
CA ALA A 725 10.33 -0.62 8.56
C ALA A 725 9.85 -0.90 7.12
N TYR A 726 10.31 -2.00 6.53
CA TYR A 726 10.00 -2.32 5.14
C TYR A 726 8.51 -2.45 4.85
N GLY A 727 7.71 -2.93 5.78
CA GLY A 727 6.28 -3.10 5.60
C GLY A 727 5.50 -1.80 5.35
N SER A 728 6.02 -0.64 5.77
CA SER A 728 5.37 0.66 5.58
C SER A 728 6.21 1.69 4.84
N ASN A 729 7.54 1.57 4.90
CA ASN A 729 8.47 2.60 4.41
C ASN A 729 9.38 2.14 3.27
N GLU A 730 9.01 1.10 2.55
CA GLU A 730 9.77 0.64 1.38
C GLU A 730 9.54 1.54 0.16
N ILE A 731 10.41 1.44 -0.84
CA ILE A 731 10.25 1.96 -2.20
C ILE A 731 9.84 0.82 -3.13
N ALA A 732 9.10 1.10 -4.21
CA ALA A 732 8.89 0.11 -5.28
C ALA A 732 8.53 0.75 -6.62
N ILE A 733 8.89 0.06 -7.72
CA ILE A 733 8.62 0.53 -9.08
C ILE A 733 7.12 0.66 -9.36
N ASN A 734 6.33 -0.33 -8.93
CA ASN A 734 4.89 -0.34 -9.10
C ASN A 734 4.13 0.67 -8.21
N TRP A 735 4.82 1.27 -7.23
CA TRP A 735 4.27 2.39 -6.45
C TRP A 735 4.62 3.73 -7.09
N ASN A 736 5.81 3.85 -7.66
CA ASN A 736 6.24 5.09 -8.32
C ASN A 736 5.61 5.29 -9.69
N ALA A 737 5.26 4.22 -10.42
CA ALA A 737 4.63 4.30 -11.73
C ALA A 737 3.27 5.03 -11.70
N PRO A 738 2.31 4.69 -10.80
CA PRO A 738 1.08 5.48 -10.68
C PRO A 738 1.33 6.92 -10.20
N LEU A 739 2.40 7.20 -9.43
CA LEU A 739 2.77 8.57 -9.09
C LEU A 739 3.15 9.38 -10.34
N VAL A 740 3.90 8.79 -11.28
CA VAL A 740 4.21 9.42 -12.59
C VAL A 740 2.92 9.72 -13.35
N TYR A 741 2.01 8.75 -13.42
CA TYR A 741 0.73 8.92 -14.13
C TYR A 741 -0.10 10.04 -13.51
N VAL A 742 -0.31 10.01 -12.18
CA VAL A 742 -1.14 11.00 -11.47
C VAL A 742 -0.52 12.40 -11.50
N ALA A 743 0.80 12.51 -11.30
CA ALA A 743 1.49 13.80 -11.41
C ALA A 743 1.39 14.38 -12.82
N SER A 744 1.48 13.54 -13.86
CA SER A 744 1.28 13.96 -15.26
C SER A 744 -0.15 14.43 -15.51
N PHE A 745 -1.13 13.66 -15.03
CA PHE A 745 -2.55 14.03 -15.12
C PHE A 745 -2.83 15.39 -14.48
N LEU A 746 -2.41 15.58 -13.21
CA LEU A 746 -2.68 16.81 -12.45
C LEU A 746 -1.90 18.04 -12.98
N ALA A 747 -0.74 17.81 -13.59
CA ALA A 747 0.01 18.89 -14.26
C ALA A 747 -0.65 19.37 -15.56
N ASP A 748 -1.37 18.48 -16.24
CA ASP A 748 -1.97 18.74 -17.56
C ASP A 748 -3.46 19.10 -17.49
N ALA A 749 -4.21 18.56 -16.51
CA ALA A 749 -5.66 18.75 -16.41
C ALA A 749 -6.04 20.13 -15.84
N ARG A 750 -6.78 20.93 -16.64
CA ARG A 750 -7.25 22.28 -16.30
C ARG A 750 -8.77 22.39 -16.30
#